data_ffc64ba7cbb932889d1f405c7da5fe5a
#
_entry.id   ffc64ba7cbb932889d1f405c7da5fe5a
#
_cell.length_a   1.000
_cell.length_b   1.000
_cell.length_c   1.000
_cell.angle_alpha   90.00
_cell.angle_beta   90.00
_cell.angle_gamma   90.00
#
_symmetry.space_group_name_H-M   'P 1'
#
loop_
_entity.id
_entity.type
_entity.pdbx_description
1 polymer ?
#
loop_
_entity_poly.entity_id
_entity_poly.type
_entity_poly.pdbx_seq_one_letter_code
_entity_poly.pdbx_strand_id
1 'polypeptide(L)'
;MNGKLIDRLVAAGVFLYALVIYLLTMAETAPFWDSGEFIASVYRLQVMHPPGAPFYILLGRFFTFLAPLFGGVSPEPVAFSVNLISVLGSAVTVVLTHLVIVRLVRIWKGTPETWSGVDRLSANAGGVIGALAFAVTDSFWFNAVEAEVYALSMLFTALVVWLILRWREATLDEEAALRARGEHPFGLKADRYLLLIAYLFGLAIGVHLLNLLALFFVALVVFFTKVDREDWTPLRRWIGIAVAGVVAAVIFFAVYPGIIQWLPSVADAMGSPTLFFLLLVALVTTGVVVTQRRRMPIANLAMLSLAVILLGYSTYGIILVRSAADPPIDLNDPETGEAFVSYLKREQYGSTPLLFGANYDPQTGQVGRYRTNPVTGQVLVDEEGFPEVEEEFLPRRWSQEPSHLAVYRQYTSDWDFFWSYQLGHMYVRYFMWQFAGKASDVQDSPWISGIGPDVQTVAFRSPSERASRNVYFGLPLLLGLIGMAFHFIRDWRRAFAVLILFLVTGIGIILYLNQPPNQPRERDYSYVASFFAFSLWIGLGATGLLELATDALKEQAASMRKGVAGAMALVLFLAVPGLMLTQNFDDHDRSGRRLASDFARNMLESTAPNAIIFTNGDNDTYPLWYLQDVMGVRRDVRVVNLSLLNTAWYIQQLKEQWALDSPPIPMTLSDDEIANIRPAYNYQPTDITLPVNPERFVDETIRELADTTGIGSSMTWRLEGRPFGGERRLLYVSDLASLSIIQENARQGWPRPIYFASTVASDSELNLQPFFQDEGLARRVLPFRTDGGPDGRVVPEISLRRFANYQFRGLADPDVYYDQNSRNMGDTYRRVFAAAAVGMVEQGRTEEARALLQRVNEEVSPEVIPPSYLSLILTAQAYEAMGDTAGVVNTLKPMAEDYAINALESARTTAQQDEAAQYIRFIQIAYMRTQAYDAASEFYDRIAEATNDPSFRITPEELRREAETALAPAPVDEGS
;
A
#
# COMPACT_ATOMS: atom_id res chain seq x y z
N MET A 1 -16.65 31.41 -32.69
CA MET A 1 -17.18 30.48 -31.67
C MET A 1 -17.48 31.27 -30.39
N ASN A 2 -18.60 30.96 -29.72
CA ASN A 2 -18.96 31.60 -28.45
C ASN A 2 -17.88 31.17 -27.38
N GLY A 3 -17.35 32.15 -26.62
CA GLY A 3 -16.32 31.90 -25.65
C GLY A 3 -16.65 30.81 -24.59
N LYS A 4 -17.93 30.75 -24.18
CA LYS A 4 -18.42 29.68 -23.27
C LYS A 4 -18.36 28.30 -23.90
N LEU A 5 -18.57 28.23 -25.22
CA LEU A 5 -18.44 26.95 -25.94
C LEU A 5 -16.99 26.48 -25.98
N ILE A 6 -16.03 27.43 -26.20
CA ILE A 6 -14.60 27.11 -26.15
C ILE A 6 -14.21 26.52 -24.78
N ASP A 7 -14.59 27.21 -23.69
CA ASP A 7 -14.25 26.77 -22.31
C ASP A 7 -14.81 25.36 -22.02
N ARG A 8 -16.05 25.06 -22.48
CA ARG A 8 -16.65 23.71 -22.34
C ARG A 8 -15.94 22.65 -23.17
N LEU A 9 -15.54 22.99 -24.40
CA LEU A 9 -14.83 22.07 -25.27
C LEU A 9 -13.44 21.75 -24.74
N VAL A 10 -12.74 22.76 -24.18
CA VAL A 10 -11.45 22.52 -23.52
C VAL A 10 -11.60 21.61 -22.30
N ALA A 11 -12.58 21.86 -21.45
CA ALA A 11 -12.85 20.99 -20.29
C ALA A 11 -13.22 19.55 -20.72
N ALA A 12 -14.03 19.40 -21.76
CA ALA A 12 -14.34 18.08 -22.32
C ALA A 12 -13.10 17.39 -22.92
N GLY A 13 -12.21 18.16 -23.57
CA GLY A 13 -10.92 17.66 -24.09
C GLY A 13 -10.00 17.16 -22.96
N VAL A 14 -9.94 17.87 -21.84
CA VAL A 14 -9.19 17.45 -20.65
C VAL A 14 -9.74 16.15 -20.07
N PHE A 15 -11.08 16.02 -20.00
CA PHE A 15 -11.73 14.79 -19.55
C PHE A 15 -11.39 13.61 -20.46
N LEU A 16 -11.59 13.79 -21.77
CA LEU A 16 -11.35 12.72 -22.74
C LEU A 16 -9.90 12.28 -22.77
N TYR A 17 -8.96 13.23 -22.64
CA TYR A 17 -7.53 12.91 -22.57
C TYR A 17 -7.21 12.03 -21.34
N ALA A 18 -7.63 12.45 -20.16
CA ALA A 18 -7.42 11.68 -18.93
C ALA A 18 -8.12 10.32 -18.98
N LEU A 19 -9.38 10.29 -19.45
CA LEU A 19 -10.14 9.05 -19.59
C LEU A 19 -9.45 8.05 -20.53
N VAL A 20 -8.96 8.52 -21.67
CA VAL A 20 -8.30 7.64 -22.66
C VAL A 20 -7.00 7.08 -22.08
N ILE A 21 -6.15 7.89 -21.46
CA ILE A 21 -4.90 7.42 -20.85
C ILE A 21 -5.19 6.37 -19.78
N TYR A 22 -6.11 6.64 -18.87
CA TYR A 22 -6.40 5.71 -17.79
C TYR A 22 -7.08 4.42 -18.28
N LEU A 23 -7.93 4.48 -19.31
CA LEU A 23 -8.50 3.28 -19.91
C LEU A 23 -7.46 2.41 -20.63
N LEU A 24 -6.45 3.04 -21.26
CA LEU A 24 -5.37 2.33 -21.94
C LEU A 24 -4.42 1.63 -20.97
N THR A 25 -4.26 2.19 -19.77
CA THR A 25 -3.30 1.73 -18.77
C THR A 25 -3.95 1.02 -17.56
N MET A 26 -5.27 0.85 -17.58
CA MET A 26 -6.03 0.25 -16.48
C MET A 26 -5.75 -1.25 -16.34
N ALA A 27 -5.70 -1.73 -15.09
CA ALA A 27 -5.64 -3.15 -14.79
C ALA A 27 -6.88 -3.89 -15.30
N GLU A 28 -6.66 -4.97 -16.05
CA GLU A 28 -7.73 -5.85 -16.57
C GLU A 28 -8.22 -6.85 -15.53
N THR A 29 -7.41 -7.16 -14.54
CA THR A 29 -7.63 -8.17 -13.50
C THR A 29 -7.54 -7.54 -12.11
N ALA A 30 -7.64 -8.34 -11.04
CA ALA A 30 -7.36 -7.90 -9.67
C ALA A 30 -5.84 -7.80 -9.44
N PRO A 31 -5.28 -6.61 -9.17
CA PRO A 31 -3.89 -6.46 -8.77
C PRO A 31 -3.60 -7.03 -7.37
N PHE A 32 -2.31 -7.06 -6.98
CA PHE A 32 -1.90 -7.28 -5.60
C PHE A 32 -2.36 -6.15 -4.65
N TRP A 33 -2.04 -6.26 -3.38
CA TRP A 33 -2.47 -5.38 -2.31
C TRP A 33 -3.99 -5.44 -2.07
N ASP A 34 -4.60 -4.32 -1.71
CA ASP A 34 -5.98 -4.26 -1.24
C ASP A 34 -7.03 -4.52 -2.34
N SER A 35 -6.64 -4.43 -3.63
CA SER A 35 -7.58 -4.54 -4.75
C SER A 35 -8.39 -5.84 -4.77
N GLY A 36 -7.75 -6.97 -4.43
CA GLY A 36 -8.43 -8.28 -4.37
C GLY A 36 -9.54 -8.30 -3.31
N GLU A 37 -9.26 -7.79 -2.11
CA GLU A 37 -10.24 -7.62 -1.03
C GLU A 37 -11.37 -6.67 -1.44
N PHE A 38 -11.04 -5.51 -2.04
CA PHE A 38 -12.04 -4.54 -2.46
C PHE A 38 -12.98 -5.12 -3.51
N ILE A 39 -12.46 -5.80 -4.53
CA ILE A 39 -13.28 -6.40 -5.59
C ILE A 39 -14.16 -7.52 -5.04
N ALA A 40 -13.65 -8.40 -4.19
CA ALA A 40 -14.41 -9.45 -3.54
C ALA A 40 -15.51 -8.88 -2.63
N SER A 41 -15.15 -7.87 -1.82
CA SER A 41 -16.07 -7.25 -0.88
C SER A 41 -17.21 -6.50 -1.58
N VAL A 42 -16.93 -5.73 -2.65
CA VAL A 42 -18.01 -5.04 -3.39
C VAL A 42 -18.90 -6.03 -4.15
N TYR A 43 -18.35 -7.16 -4.62
CA TYR A 43 -19.12 -8.16 -5.37
C TYR A 43 -20.20 -8.82 -4.51
N ARG A 44 -19.92 -9.11 -3.23
CA ARG A 44 -20.87 -9.74 -2.28
C ARG A 44 -21.40 -8.81 -1.21
N LEU A 45 -21.05 -7.52 -1.18
CA LEU A 45 -21.36 -6.58 -0.09
C LEU A 45 -20.81 -7.10 1.25
N GLN A 46 -19.52 -7.38 1.32
CA GLN A 46 -18.82 -7.87 2.51
C GLN A 46 -18.17 -6.72 3.29
N VAL A 47 -17.57 -7.03 4.44
CA VAL A 47 -16.98 -6.04 5.34
C VAL A 47 -15.48 -5.97 5.13
N MET A 48 -15.03 -4.84 4.60
CA MET A 48 -13.60 -4.55 4.34
C MET A 48 -12.84 -4.24 5.63
N HIS A 49 -11.51 -4.21 5.53
CA HIS A 49 -10.63 -3.84 6.64
C HIS A 49 -10.95 -2.44 7.22
N PRO A 50 -10.72 -2.22 8.53
CA PRO A 50 -11.02 -0.96 9.24
C PRO A 50 -10.35 0.29 8.64
N PRO A 51 -11.08 1.42 8.59
CA PRO A 51 -12.41 1.65 9.11
C PRO A 51 -13.52 1.31 8.11
N GLY A 52 -13.26 0.52 7.07
CA GLY A 52 -14.15 0.22 5.97
C GLY A 52 -14.39 1.38 5.02
N ALA A 53 -14.99 1.09 3.89
CA ALA A 53 -15.35 2.07 2.87
C ALA A 53 -16.79 1.87 2.38
N PRO A 54 -17.81 2.05 3.25
CA PRO A 54 -19.19 1.65 2.95
C PRO A 54 -19.79 2.32 1.71
N PHE A 55 -19.46 3.58 1.44
CA PHE A 55 -19.92 4.22 0.21
C PHE A 55 -19.22 3.63 -1.03
N TYR A 56 -17.93 3.27 -0.91
CA TYR A 56 -17.21 2.57 -1.99
C TYR A 56 -17.81 1.18 -2.23
N ILE A 57 -18.18 0.43 -1.18
CA ILE A 57 -18.85 -0.88 -1.29
C ILE A 57 -20.15 -0.75 -2.09
N LEU A 58 -21.00 0.22 -1.74
CA LEU A 58 -22.28 0.44 -2.43
C LEU A 58 -22.09 0.84 -3.90
N LEU A 59 -21.15 1.75 -4.15
CA LEU A 59 -20.80 2.18 -5.51
C LEU A 59 -20.22 1.02 -6.31
N GLY A 60 -19.27 0.29 -5.73
CA GLY A 60 -18.63 -0.87 -6.35
C GLY A 60 -19.65 -1.95 -6.69
N ARG A 61 -20.57 -2.25 -5.78
CA ARG A 61 -21.67 -3.19 -6.07
C ARG A 61 -22.49 -2.77 -7.29
N PHE A 62 -22.79 -1.48 -7.42
CA PHE A 62 -23.46 -0.97 -8.63
C PHE A 62 -22.65 -1.25 -9.89
N PHE A 63 -21.33 -1.04 -9.85
CA PHE A 63 -20.47 -1.29 -11.00
C PHE A 63 -20.36 -2.78 -11.35
N THR A 64 -20.43 -3.69 -10.37
CA THR A 64 -20.40 -5.14 -10.66
C THR A 64 -21.62 -5.58 -11.50
N PHE A 65 -22.76 -4.88 -11.46
CA PHE A 65 -23.88 -5.16 -12.37
C PHE A 65 -23.59 -4.80 -13.83
N LEU A 66 -22.57 -3.96 -14.08
CA LEU A 66 -22.12 -3.60 -15.41
C LEU A 66 -21.13 -4.62 -15.99
N ALA A 67 -20.57 -5.52 -15.16
CA ALA A 67 -19.57 -6.49 -15.57
C ALA A 67 -19.94 -7.30 -16.85
N PRO A 68 -21.20 -7.75 -17.06
CA PRO A 68 -21.56 -8.46 -18.27
C PRO A 68 -21.33 -7.68 -19.57
N LEU A 69 -21.28 -6.35 -19.52
CA LEU A 69 -20.98 -5.50 -20.67
C LEU A 69 -19.53 -5.60 -21.11
N PHE A 70 -18.64 -6.06 -20.22
CA PHE A 70 -17.20 -6.13 -20.44
C PHE A 70 -16.68 -7.55 -20.69
N GLY A 71 -17.54 -8.57 -20.77
CA GLY A 71 -17.16 -9.96 -21.00
C GLY A 71 -16.43 -10.24 -22.31
N GLY A 72 -16.53 -9.34 -23.31
CA GLY A 72 -15.75 -9.39 -24.54
C GLY A 72 -14.49 -8.53 -24.53
N VAL A 73 -14.25 -7.78 -23.44
CA VAL A 73 -13.14 -6.82 -23.31
C VAL A 73 -12.08 -7.33 -22.32
N SER A 74 -12.53 -7.91 -21.21
CA SER A 74 -11.63 -8.43 -20.15
C SER A 74 -11.95 -9.90 -19.85
N PRO A 75 -10.93 -10.72 -19.53
CA PRO A 75 -11.11 -12.07 -19.02
C PRO A 75 -11.71 -12.08 -17.59
N GLU A 76 -11.64 -10.98 -16.87
CA GLU A 76 -12.14 -10.80 -15.50
C GLU A 76 -13.08 -9.58 -15.42
N PRO A 77 -14.31 -9.68 -16.02
CA PRO A 77 -15.18 -8.52 -16.20
C PRO A 77 -15.60 -7.81 -14.90
N VAL A 78 -15.67 -8.54 -13.78
CA VAL A 78 -16.00 -7.97 -12.48
C VAL A 78 -14.86 -7.07 -11.99
N ALA A 79 -13.62 -7.55 -12.01
CA ALA A 79 -12.45 -6.74 -11.65
C ALA A 79 -12.35 -5.50 -12.55
N PHE A 80 -12.48 -5.67 -13.86
CA PHE A 80 -12.48 -4.57 -14.82
C PHE A 80 -13.54 -3.52 -14.50
N SER A 81 -14.78 -3.94 -14.17
CA SER A 81 -15.85 -3.00 -13.86
C SER A 81 -15.60 -2.21 -12.55
N VAL A 82 -14.94 -2.81 -11.57
CA VAL A 82 -14.60 -2.13 -10.31
C VAL A 82 -13.42 -1.19 -10.51
N ASN A 83 -12.37 -1.59 -11.25
CA ASN A 83 -11.25 -0.73 -11.63
C ASN A 83 -11.73 0.55 -12.37
N LEU A 84 -12.79 0.43 -13.17
CA LEU A 84 -13.38 1.57 -13.88
C LEU A 84 -13.87 2.70 -12.97
N ILE A 85 -14.18 2.42 -11.68
CA ILE A 85 -14.55 3.45 -10.69
C ILE A 85 -13.37 4.42 -10.51
N SER A 86 -12.17 3.89 -10.35
CA SER A 86 -10.95 4.69 -10.19
C SER A 86 -10.65 5.51 -11.45
N VAL A 87 -10.77 4.91 -12.62
CA VAL A 87 -10.61 5.58 -13.92
C VAL A 87 -11.54 6.78 -14.07
N LEU A 88 -12.84 6.57 -13.85
CA LEU A 88 -13.85 7.63 -13.99
C LEU A 88 -13.69 8.70 -12.91
N GLY A 89 -13.47 8.31 -11.66
CA GLY A 89 -13.22 9.23 -10.55
C GLY A 89 -12.02 10.12 -10.80
N SER A 90 -10.93 9.56 -11.29
CA SER A 90 -9.70 10.28 -11.62
C SER A 90 -9.87 11.18 -12.83
N ALA A 91 -10.50 10.75 -13.90
CA ALA A 91 -10.75 11.59 -15.09
C ALA A 91 -11.60 12.82 -14.73
N VAL A 92 -12.63 12.67 -13.87
CA VAL A 92 -13.41 13.81 -13.37
C VAL A 92 -12.58 14.70 -12.46
N THR A 93 -11.71 14.15 -11.63
CA THR A 93 -10.78 14.91 -10.78
C THR A 93 -9.87 15.83 -11.60
N VAL A 94 -9.34 15.33 -12.72
CA VAL A 94 -8.49 16.10 -13.64
C VAL A 94 -9.26 17.29 -14.24
N VAL A 95 -10.53 17.08 -14.66
CA VAL A 95 -11.39 18.18 -15.12
C VAL A 95 -11.65 19.23 -14.03
N LEU A 96 -11.92 18.75 -12.80
CA LEU A 96 -12.12 19.66 -11.67
C LEU A 96 -10.85 20.48 -11.37
N THR A 97 -9.67 19.90 -11.51
CA THR A 97 -8.39 20.59 -11.40
C THR A 97 -8.29 21.73 -12.43
N HIS A 98 -8.59 21.47 -13.71
CA HIS A 98 -8.67 22.50 -14.75
C HIS A 98 -9.65 23.61 -14.36
N LEU A 99 -10.87 23.22 -13.94
CA LEU A 99 -11.90 24.19 -13.57
C LEU A 99 -11.54 25.04 -12.34
N VAL A 100 -10.81 24.45 -11.36
CA VAL A 100 -10.30 25.18 -10.18
C VAL A 100 -9.26 26.22 -10.60
N ILE A 101 -8.27 25.83 -11.43
CA ILE A 101 -7.24 26.76 -11.93
C ILE A 101 -7.88 27.93 -12.68
N VAL A 102 -8.77 27.67 -13.62
CA VAL A 102 -9.48 28.71 -14.38
C VAL A 102 -10.28 29.63 -13.45
N ARG A 103 -10.89 29.10 -12.35
CA ARG A 103 -11.60 29.89 -11.36
C ARG A 103 -10.70 30.78 -10.54
N LEU A 104 -9.53 30.28 -10.14
CA LEU A 104 -8.54 31.10 -9.46
C LEU A 104 -8.10 32.25 -10.35
N VAL A 105 -7.86 32.01 -11.65
CA VAL A 105 -7.54 33.08 -12.63
C VAL A 105 -8.65 34.16 -12.74
N ARG A 106 -9.93 33.75 -12.66
CA ARG A 106 -11.07 34.70 -12.70
C ARG A 106 -11.03 35.76 -11.59
N ILE A 107 -10.41 35.45 -10.46
CA ILE A 107 -10.40 36.36 -9.30
C ILE A 107 -9.70 37.68 -9.63
N TRP A 108 -8.65 37.67 -10.44
CA TRP A 108 -7.92 38.86 -10.86
C TRP A 108 -8.20 39.30 -12.29
N LYS A 109 -8.68 38.37 -13.16
CA LYS A 109 -9.03 38.70 -14.56
C LYS A 109 -10.49 39.11 -14.77
N GLY A 110 -11.35 38.92 -13.78
CA GLY A 110 -12.79 39.15 -13.90
C GLY A 110 -13.51 37.99 -14.61
N THR A 111 -14.77 38.25 -14.97
CA THR A 111 -15.63 37.21 -15.55
C THR A 111 -15.22 36.85 -16.99
N PRO A 112 -15.38 35.58 -17.43
CA PRO A 112 -14.99 35.15 -18.79
C PRO A 112 -15.66 35.90 -19.92
N GLU A 113 -16.78 36.57 -19.65
CA GLU A 113 -17.50 37.41 -20.64
C GLU A 113 -16.67 38.64 -21.03
N THR A 114 -15.83 39.12 -20.13
CA THR A 114 -14.99 40.33 -20.36
C THR A 114 -13.60 39.99 -20.91
N TRP A 115 -13.26 38.70 -21.01
CA TRP A 115 -11.93 38.27 -21.41
C TRP A 115 -11.65 38.50 -22.89
N SER A 116 -10.46 39.04 -23.16
CA SER A 116 -9.90 39.01 -24.50
C SER A 116 -9.62 37.57 -24.97
N GLY A 117 -9.40 37.40 -26.25
CA GLY A 117 -9.02 36.12 -26.80
C GLY A 117 -7.67 35.59 -26.25
N VAL A 118 -6.76 36.50 -25.85
CA VAL A 118 -5.48 36.17 -25.22
C VAL A 118 -5.67 35.73 -23.78
N ASP A 119 -6.48 36.46 -23.00
CA ASP A 119 -6.80 36.13 -21.62
C ASP A 119 -7.43 34.73 -21.51
N ARG A 120 -8.39 34.45 -22.42
CA ARG A 120 -9.05 33.15 -22.49
C ARG A 120 -8.07 32.03 -22.84
N LEU A 121 -7.15 32.27 -23.79
CA LEU A 121 -6.10 31.31 -24.14
C LEU A 121 -5.19 31.04 -22.95
N SER A 122 -4.68 32.10 -22.28
CA SER A 122 -3.76 31.95 -21.13
C SER A 122 -4.40 31.23 -19.98
N ALA A 123 -5.65 31.53 -19.62
CA ALA A 123 -6.37 30.88 -18.52
C ALA A 123 -6.67 29.41 -18.81
N ASN A 124 -7.14 29.10 -20.03
CA ASN A 124 -7.41 27.68 -20.40
C ASN A 124 -6.13 26.89 -20.59
N ALA A 125 -5.09 27.47 -21.20
CA ALA A 125 -3.78 26.77 -21.36
C ALA A 125 -3.16 26.45 -20.00
N GLY A 126 -3.15 27.42 -19.06
CA GLY A 126 -2.69 27.15 -17.70
C GLY A 126 -3.52 26.08 -17.01
N GLY A 127 -4.86 26.14 -17.15
CA GLY A 127 -5.76 25.12 -16.62
C GLY A 127 -5.48 23.72 -17.19
N VAL A 128 -5.21 23.61 -18.51
CA VAL A 128 -4.85 22.34 -19.18
C VAL A 128 -3.50 21.84 -18.67
N ILE A 129 -2.46 22.68 -18.66
CA ILE A 129 -1.09 22.28 -18.27
C ILE A 129 -1.08 21.79 -16.81
N GLY A 130 -1.70 22.53 -15.87
CA GLY A 130 -1.73 22.11 -14.47
C GLY A 130 -2.56 20.85 -14.22
N ALA A 131 -3.72 20.72 -14.89
CA ALA A 131 -4.58 19.56 -14.75
C ALA A 131 -3.94 18.29 -15.35
N LEU A 132 -3.31 18.41 -16.52
CA LEU A 132 -2.67 17.26 -17.16
C LEU A 132 -1.32 16.91 -16.50
N ALA A 133 -0.60 17.89 -15.93
CA ALA A 133 0.55 17.59 -15.09
C ALA A 133 0.13 16.77 -13.85
N PHE A 134 -1.00 17.10 -13.21
CA PHE A 134 -1.54 16.30 -12.12
C PHE A 134 -1.99 14.92 -12.57
N ALA A 135 -2.64 14.82 -13.74
CA ALA A 135 -3.12 13.56 -14.28
C ALA A 135 -2.02 12.51 -14.45
N VAL A 136 -0.81 12.94 -14.75
CA VAL A 136 0.34 12.07 -15.04
C VAL A 136 1.42 12.12 -13.95
N THR A 137 1.06 12.52 -12.72
CA THR A 137 1.92 12.32 -11.55
C THR A 137 1.94 10.85 -11.15
N ASP A 138 3.09 10.35 -10.68
CA ASP A 138 3.32 8.96 -10.31
C ASP A 138 2.21 8.41 -9.37
N SER A 139 2.04 9.00 -8.18
CA SER A 139 1.07 8.53 -7.19
C SER A 139 -0.40 8.63 -7.63
N PHE A 140 -0.78 9.67 -8.37
CA PHE A 140 -2.17 9.83 -8.78
C PHE A 140 -2.55 8.87 -9.90
N TRP A 141 -1.66 8.68 -10.90
CA TRP A 141 -1.90 7.75 -11.99
C TRP A 141 -1.92 6.30 -11.49
N PHE A 142 -1.00 5.93 -10.60
CA PHE A 142 -1.00 4.61 -9.96
C PHE A 142 -2.39 4.24 -9.41
N ASN A 143 -3.00 5.15 -8.62
CA ASN A 143 -4.31 4.94 -8.02
C ASN A 143 -5.49 5.10 -9.00
N ALA A 144 -5.27 5.70 -10.18
CA ALA A 144 -6.32 5.91 -11.17
C ALA A 144 -6.65 4.65 -11.97
N VAL A 145 -5.77 3.63 -12.00
CA VAL A 145 -5.83 2.50 -12.92
C VAL A 145 -6.13 1.15 -12.26
N GLU A 146 -6.42 1.15 -10.96
CA GLU A 146 -6.76 -0.06 -10.19
C GLU A 146 -7.84 0.20 -9.13
N ALA A 147 -8.44 -0.85 -8.59
CA ALA A 147 -9.51 -0.77 -7.60
C ALA A 147 -8.95 -0.31 -6.25
N GLU A 148 -8.98 1.01 -6.03
CA GLU A 148 -8.50 1.67 -4.82
C GLU A 148 -9.42 2.80 -4.37
N VAL A 149 -9.46 3.06 -3.07
CA VAL A 149 -10.30 4.13 -2.51
C VAL A 149 -9.74 5.54 -2.77
N TYR A 150 -8.43 5.67 -3.06
CA TYR A 150 -7.73 6.95 -3.15
C TYR A 150 -8.16 7.78 -4.37
N ALA A 151 -8.46 7.15 -5.51
CA ALA A 151 -8.97 7.82 -6.69
C ALA A 151 -10.31 8.52 -6.40
N LEU A 152 -11.23 7.81 -5.74
CA LEU A 152 -12.54 8.36 -5.35
C LEU A 152 -12.38 9.41 -4.23
N SER A 153 -11.46 9.22 -3.31
CA SER A 153 -11.09 10.20 -2.28
C SER A 153 -10.65 11.52 -2.90
N MET A 154 -9.78 11.48 -3.91
CA MET A 154 -9.34 12.68 -4.60
C MET A 154 -10.45 13.38 -5.37
N LEU A 155 -11.39 12.63 -5.94
CA LEU A 155 -12.59 13.21 -6.55
C LEU A 155 -13.38 14.07 -5.54
N PHE A 156 -13.61 13.56 -4.32
CA PHE A 156 -14.31 14.31 -3.27
C PHE A 156 -13.52 15.57 -2.89
N THR A 157 -12.22 15.48 -2.70
CA THR A 157 -11.36 16.63 -2.38
C THR A 157 -11.43 17.71 -3.46
N ALA A 158 -11.22 17.35 -4.73
CA ALA A 158 -11.26 18.29 -5.85
C ALA A 158 -12.64 18.93 -6.02
N LEU A 159 -13.71 18.12 -5.81
CA LEU A 159 -15.09 18.61 -5.88
C LEU A 159 -15.40 19.63 -4.78
N VAL A 160 -14.96 19.36 -3.54
CA VAL A 160 -15.09 20.31 -2.41
C VAL A 160 -14.36 21.62 -2.70
N VAL A 161 -13.11 21.56 -3.18
CA VAL A 161 -12.31 22.73 -3.57
C VAL A 161 -13.00 23.52 -4.69
N TRP A 162 -13.54 22.84 -5.69
CA TRP A 162 -14.27 23.48 -6.76
C TRP A 162 -15.59 24.11 -6.26
N LEU A 163 -16.37 23.43 -5.42
CA LEU A 163 -17.65 23.90 -4.89
C LEU A 163 -17.51 25.14 -4.00
N ILE A 164 -16.48 25.19 -3.16
CA ILE A 164 -16.28 26.35 -2.27
C ILE A 164 -15.89 27.60 -3.07
N LEU A 165 -15.13 27.45 -4.16
CA LEU A 165 -14.87 28.57 -5.07
C LEU A 165 -16.14 29.01 -5.80
N ARG A 166 -17.03 28.08 -6.16
CA ARG A 166 -18.36 28.37 -6.72
C ARG A 166 -19.27 29.08 -5.71
N TRP A 167 -19.25 28.61 -4.46
CA TRP A 167 -19.96 29.30 -3.38
C TRP A 167 -19.51 30.74 -3.25
N ARG A 168 -18.20 31.01 -3.27
CA ARG A 168 -17.65 32.34 -3.18
C ARG A 168 -18.20 33.24 -4.29
N GLU A 169 -18.11 32.82 -5.56
CA GLU A 169 -18.63 33.60 -6.71
C GLU A 169 -20.14 33.89 -6.53
N ALA A 170 -20.94 32.85 -6.30
CA ALA A 170 -22.38 32.95 -6.15
C ALA A 170 -22.78 33.85 -4.97
N THR A 171 -22.05 33.80 -3.88
CA THR A 171 -22.27 34.62 -2.69
C THR A 171 -22.03 36.11 -2.98
N LEU A 172 -20.92 36.46 -3.63
CA LEU A 172 -20.58 37.82 -3.95
C LEU A 172 -21.59 38.42 -4.95
N ASP A 173 -22.01 37.67 -5.96
CA ASP A 173 -23.00 38.07 -6.94
C ASP A 173 -24.40 38.31 -6.29
N GLU A 174 -24.79 37.36 -5.41
CA GLU A 174 -26.08 37.43 -4.71
C GLU A 174 -26.12 38.63 -3.74
N GLU A 175 -25.07 38.83 -2.95
CA GLU A 175 -24.96 39.97 -2.04
C GLU A 175 -24.98 41.33 -2.76
N ALA A 176 -24.28 41.43 -3.90
CA ALA A 176 -24.30 42.63 -4.72
C ALA A 176 -25.73 42.91 -5.24
N ALA A 177 -26.43 41.88 -5.70
CA ALA A 177 -27.80 42.01 -6.19
C ALA A 177 -28.80 42.38 -5.06
N LEU A 178 -28.66 41.80 -3.87
CA LEU A 178 -29.49 42.11 -2.69
C LEU A 178 -29.24 43.52 -2.16
N ARG A 179 -28.01 43.95 -2.08
CA ARG A 179 -27.64 45.33 -1.70
C ARG A 179 -28.27 46.35 -2.66
N ALA A 180 -28.26 46.07 -3.96
CA ALA A 180 -28.87 46.95 -4.98
C ALA A 180 -30.39 47.02 -4.84
N ARG A 181 -31.05 45.99 -4.23
CA ARG A 181 -32.50 45.96 -4.01
C ARG A 181 -32.91 46.41 -2.61
N GLY A 182 -31.97 46.56 -1.67
CA GLY A 182 -32.27 46.84 -0.27
C GLY A 182 -32.91 45.65 0.46
N GLU A 183 -32.71 44.41 -0.02
CA GLU A 183 -33.30 43.19 0.53
C GLU A 183 -32.37 42.51 1.53
N HIS A 184 -32.96 41.99 2.62
CA HIS A 184 -32.23 41.23 3.66
C HIS A 184 -32.88 39.87 3.87
N PRO A 185 -32.56 38.87 3.06
CA PRO A 185 -33.13 37.51 3.17
C PRO A 185 -32.70 36.78 4.44
N PHE A 186 -33.44 35.74 4.82
CA PHE A 186 -33.10 34.87 5.94
C PHE A 186 -31.75 34.13 5.75
N GLY A 187 -31.40 33.77 4.52
CA GLY A 187 -30.14 33.16 4.13
C GLY A 187 -29.87 33.39 2.66
N LEU A 188 -28.71 32.99 2.17
CA LEU A 188 -28.35 33.10 0.77
C LEU A 188 -28.68 31.83 -0.01
N LYS A 189 -29.13 31.94 -1.24
CA LYS A 189 -29.30 30.79 -2.15
C LYS A 189 -27.95 30.10 -2.43
N ALA A 190 -26.86 30.88 -2.37
CA ALA A 190 -25.51 30.36 -2.49
C ALA A 190 -25.16 29.36 -1.40
N ASP A 191 -25.76 29.40 -0.20
CA ASP A 191 -25.45 28.49 0.92
C ASP A 191 -25.78 27.03 0.61
N ARG A 192 -26.55 26.75 -0.44
CA ARG A 192 -26.74 25.38 -0.97
C ARG A 192 -25.43 24.68 -1.33
N TYR A 193 -24.39 25.43 -1.74
CA TYR A 193 -23.08 24.84 -2.02
C TYR A 193 -22.37 24.40 -0.74
N LEU A 194 -22.54 25.14 0.38
CA LEU A 194 -22.02 24.72 1.68
C LEU A 194 -22.72 23.46 2.19
N LEU A 195 -24.06 23.37 2.01
CA LEU A 195 -24.79 22.15 2.34
C LEU A 195 -24.36 20.96 1.49
N LEU A 196 -24.09 21.16 0.20
CA LEU A 196 -23.57 20.10 -0.66
C LEU A 196 -22.16 19.68 -0.22
N ILE A 197 -21.29 20.63 0.15
CA ILE A 197 -19.96 20.32 0.71
C ILE A 197 -20.11 19.51 2.01
N ALA A 198 -21.02 19.89 2.90
CA ALA A 198 -21.27 19.16 4.14
C ALA A 198 -21.76 17.72 3.86
N TYR A 199 -22.66 17.54 2.90
CA TYR A 199 -23.12 16.21 2.47
C TYR A 199 -21.98 15.36 1.88
N LEU A 200 -21.13 15.98 1.04
CA LEU A 200 -19.95 15.32 0.47
C LEU A 200 -18.96 14.89 1.55
N PHE A 201 -18.75 15.70 2.60
CA PHE A 201 -17.93 15.27 3.74
C PHE A 201 -18.55 14.04 4.45
N GLY A 202 -19.86 14.02 4.62
CA GLY A 202 -20.55 12.85 5.18
C GLY A 202 -20.37 11.58 4.34
N LEU A 203 -20.48 11.67 3.00
CA LEU A 203 -20.20 10.55 2.09
C LEU A 203 -18.72 10.17 2.04
N ALA A 204 -17.83 11.17 2.04
CA ALA A 204 -16.38 10.99 1.94
C ALA A 204 -15.81 10.22 3.15
N ILE A 205 -16.42 10.33 4.32
CA ILE A 205 -16.10 9.49 5.49
C ILE A 205 -16.24 8.00 5.11
N GLY A 206 -17.28 7.65 4.36
CA GLY A 206 -17.51 6.29 3.85
C GLY A 206 -16.65 5.89 2.64
N VAL A 207 -15.60 6.67 2.33
CA VAL A 207 -14.55 6.34 1.34
C VAL A 207 -13.19 6.40 1.99
N HIS A 208 -12.77 7.58 2.48
CA HIS A 208 -11.49 7.76 3.12
C HIS A 208 -11.44 9.05 3.96
N LEU A 209 -10.92 8.98 5.19
CA LEU A 209 -10.95 10.08 6.16
C LEU A 209 -10.10 11.30 5.78
N LEU A 210 -9.06 11.14 4.96
CA LEU A 210 -8.17 12.24 4.54
C LEU A 210 -8.91 13.38 3.81
N ASN A 211 -10.09 13.11 3.24
CA ASN A 211 -10.93 14.12 2.61
C ASN A 211 -11.31 15.28 3.56
N LEU A 212 -11.46 15.00 4.86
CA LEU A 212 -11.81 15.98 5.87
C LEU A 212 -10.76 17.11 6.01
N LEU A 213 -9.53 16.88 5.60
CA LEU A 213 -8.45 17.87 5.65
C LEU A 213 -8.72 19.07 4.71
N ALA A 214 -9.54 18.88 3.66
CA ALA A 214 -9.99 20.00 2.81
C ALA A 214 -10.84 21.05 3.57
N LEU A 215 -11.33 20.73 4.77
CA LEU A 215 -12.09 21.65 5.63
C LEU A 215 -11.29 22.91 5.97
N PHE A 216 -9.98 22.81 6.16
CA PHE A 216 -9.12 23.97 6.42
C PHE A 216 -9.10 24.95 5.25
N PHE A 217 -9.06 24.45 4.02
CA PHE A 217 -9.20 25.28 2.82
C PHE A 217 -10.59 25.94 2.75
N VAL A 218 -11.65 25.17 3.00
CA VAL A 218 -13.03 25.65 3.01
C VAL A 218 -13.19 26.80 4.03
N ALA A 219 -12.71 26.62 5.25
CA ALA A 219 -12.81 27.62 6.32
C ALA A 219 -12.10 28.94 5.95
N LEU A 220 -10.91 28.85 5.34
CA LEU A 220 -10.18 30.04 4.89
C LEU A 220 -10.89 30.77 3.74
N VAL A 221 -11.44 30.04 2.76
CA VAL A 221 -12.23 30.65 1.68
C VAL A 221 -13.47 31.34 2.24
N VAL A 222 -14.16 30.73 3.23
CA VAL A 222 -15.30 31.35 3.92
C VAL A 222 -14.85 32.62 4.68
N PHE A 223 -13.76 32.52 5.44
CA PHE A 223 -13.20 33.65 6.19
C PHE A 223 -12.86 34.84 5.27
N PHE A 224 -12.09 34.58 4.21
CA PHE A 224 -11.71 35.65 3.26
C PHE A 224 -12.89 36.20 2.44
N THR A 225 -14.02 35.50 2.36
CA THR A 225 -15.21 35.95 1.62
C THR A 225 -16.17 36.72 2.50
N LYS A 226 -16.37 36.29 3.77
CA LYS A 226 -17.42 36.82 4.65
C LYS A 226 -16.93 37.71 5.78
N VAL A 227 -15.71 37.49 6.27
CA VAL A 227 -15.21 38.09 7.53
C VAL A 227 -14.09 39.09 7.30
N ASP A 228 -13.11 38.77 6.44
CA ASP A 228 -11.95 39.63 6.16
C ASP A 228 -12.41 40.94 5.50
N ARG A 229 -11.89 42.06 6.02
CA ARG A 229 -12.18 43.43 5.51
C ARG A 229 -10.90 44.14 5.13
N GLU A 230 -10.98 45.05 4.19
CA GLU A 230 -9.82 45.79 3.69
C GLU A 230 -9.24 46.73 4.76
N ASP A 231 -10.08 47.26 5.64
CA ASP A 231 -9.73 48.17 6.74
C ASP A 231 -9.05 47.45 7.93
N TRP A 232 -8.95 46.15 7.92
CA TRP A 232 -8.31 45.43 9.02
C TRP A 232 -6.79 45.63 9.03
N THR A 233 -6.25 45.83 10.26
CA THR A 233 -4.80 45.79 10.48
C THR A 233 -4.24 44.42 10.18
N PRO A 234 -2.97 44.27 9.78
CA PRO A 234 -2.35 42.97 9.56
C PRO A 234 -2.51 42.03 10.77
N LEU A 235 -2.29 42.50 11.99
CA LEU A 235 -2.45 41.70 13.19
C LEU A 235 -3.88 41.13 13.36
N ARG A 236 -4.90 41.98 13.17
CA ARG A 236 -6.31 41.57 13.25
C ARG A 236 -6.64 40.48 12.21
N ARG A 237 -6.09 40.63 11.03
CA ARG A 237 -6.28 39.63 9.94
C ARG A 237 -5.61 38.31 10.28
N TRP A 238 -4.39 38.30 10.78
CA TRP A 238 -3.73 37.07 11.21
C TRP A 238 -4.45 36.39 12.38
N ILE A 239 -4.97 37.18 13.35
CA ILE A 239 -5.83 36.63 14.40
C ILE A 239 -7.09 35.98 13.78
N GLY A 240 -7.72 36.63 12.81
CA GLY A 240 -8.89 36.11 12.12
C GLY A 240 -8.59 34.81 11.36
N ILE A 241 -7.44 34.70 10.69
CA ILE A 241 -6.96 33.47 10.04
C ILE A 241 -6.76 32.35 11.08
N ALA A 242 -6.10 32.66 12.21
CA ALA A 242 -5.90 31.70 13.29
C ALA A 242 -7.23 31.19 13.85
N VAL A 243 -8.20 32.11 14.10
CA VAL A 243 -9.56 31.74 14.53
C VAL A 243 -10.25 30.83 13.49
N ALA A 244 -10.14 31.14 12.18
CA ALA A 244 -10.70 30.29 11.15
C ALA A 244 -10.06 28.89 11.15
N GLY A 245 -8.76 28.80 11.37
CA GLY A 245 -8.04 27.52 11.55
C GLY A 245 -8.52 26.75 12.78
N VAL A 246 -8.70 27.43 13.92
CA VAL A 246 -9.25 26.82 15.14
C VAL A 246 -10.69 26.33 14.91
N VAL A 247 -11.54 27.12 14.25
CA VAL A 247 -12.92 26.68 13.89
C VAL A 247 -12.90 25.46 12.99
N ALA A 248 -12.00 25.42 11.99
CA ALA A 248 -11.83 24.23 11.15
C ALA A 248 -11.40 23.00 11.95
N ALA A 249 -10.44 23.16 12.87
CA ALA A 249 -10.00 22.08 13.75
C ALA A 249 -11.14 21.61 14.67
N VAL A 250 -11.91 22.52 15.26
CA VAL A 250 -13.09 22.15 16.09
C VAL A 250 -14.11 21.37 15.29
N ILE A 251 -14.43 21.80 14.05
CA ILE A 251 -15.35 21.05 13.18
C ILE A 251 -14.74 19.70 12.79
N PHE A 252 -13.44 19.65 12.48
CA PHE A 252 -12.74 18.39 12.20
C PHE A 252 -12.88 17.40 13.35
N PHE A 253 -12.58 17.81 14.59
CA PHE A 253 -12.72 16.96 15.78
C PHE A 253 -14.19 16.66 16.15
N ALA A 254 -15.12 17.53 15.83
CA ALA A 254 -16.56 17.23 15.98
C ALA A 254 -17.03 16.14 15.00
N VAL A 255 -16.43 16.07 13.81
CA VAL A 255 -16.70 15.01 12.82
C VAL A 255 -15.86 13.77 13.12
N TYR A 256 -14.56 13.94 13.30
CA TYR A 256 -13.62 12.90 13.65
C TYR A 256 -12.80 13.31 14.89
N PRO A 257 -12.98 12.71 16.06
CA PRO A 257 -13.70 11.47 16.41
C PRO A 257 -15.18 11.63 16.77
N GLY A 258 -15.75 12.85 16.82
CA GLY A 258 -17.10 13.10 17.35
C GLY A 258 -18.18 12.24 16.70
N ILE A 259 -18.50 12.48 15.43
CA ILE A 259 -19.55 11.71 14.71
C ILE A 259 -19.09 10.28 14.47
N ILE A 260 -17.84 10.07 14.07
CA ILE A 260 -17.39 8.75 13.62
C ILE A 260 -17.19 7.78 14.77
N GLN A 261 -16.63 8.23 15.92
CA GLN A 261 -16.27 7.33 17.03
C GLN A 261 -17.17 7.48 18.23
N TRP A 262 -17.43 8.73 18.71
CA TRP A 262 -18.20 8.92 19.95
C TRP A 262 -19.70 8.70 19.75
N LEU A 263 -20.24 9.03 18.56
CA LEU A 263 -21.67 8.85 18.32
C LEU A 263 -22.08 7.37 18.40
N PRO A 264 -21.38 6.43 17.73
CA PRO A 264 -21.62 4.99 17.91
C PRO A 264 -21.40 4.51 19.36
N SER A 265 -20.35 5.01 20.05
CA SER A 265 -20.09 4.66 21.46
C SER A 265 -21.24 5.06 22.37
N VAL A 266 -21.86 6.25 22.16
CA VAL A 266 -23.03 6.69 22.92
C VAL A 266 -24.26 5.83 22.58
N ALA A 267 -24.43 5.44 21.31
CA ALA A 267 -25.52 4.56 20.90
C ALA A 267 -25.43 3.20 21.59
N ASP A 268 -24.23 2.65 21.69
CA ASP A 268 -23.94 1.40 22.37
C ASP A 268 -24.21 1.49 23.88
N ALA A 269 -23.66 2.52 24.54
CA ALA A 269 -23.85 2.79 25.98
C ALA A 269 -25.34 2.98 26.37
N MET A 270 -26.21 3.39 25.43
CA MET A 270 -27.65 3.47 25.66
C MET A 270 -28.37 2.11 25.58
N GLY A 271 -27.71 1.06 25.16
CA GLY A 271 -28.27 -0.29 25.05
C GLY A 271 -29.40 -0.44 23.99
N SER A 272 -29.67 0.60 23.19
CA SER A 272 -30.70 0.58 22.13
C SER A 272 -30.30 1.52 20.99
N PRO A 273 -29.54 1.05 20.00
CA PRO A 273 -29.15 1.84 18.82
C PRO A 273 -30.36 2.44 18.08
N THR A 274 -31.49 1.72 18.01
CA THR A 274 -32.70 2.21 17.37
C THR A 274 -33.30 3.41 18.10
N LEU A 275 -33.41 3.34 19.44
CA LEU A 275 -33.91 4.46 20.25
C LEU A 275 -32.96 5.67 20.13
N PHE A 276 -31.66 5.44 20.20
CA PHE A 276 -30.66 6.48 20.00
C PHE A 276 -30.83 7.18 18.65
N PHE A 277 -30.96 6.41 17.56
CA PHE A 277 -31.14 6.95 16.22
C PHE A 277 -32.43 7.82 16.12
N LEU A 278 -33.54 7.36 16.65
CA LEU A 278 -34.79 8.13 16.66
C LEU A 278 -34.65 9.44 17.45
N LEU A 279 -33.98 9.41 18.60
CA LEU A 279 -33.71 10.61 19.41
C LEU A 279 -32.80 11.57 18.68
N LEU A 280 -31.75 11.08 18.01
CA LEU A 280 -30.83 11.89 17.22
C LEU A 280 -31.54 12.60 16.07
N VAL A 281 -32.37 11.88 15.31
CA VAL A 281 -33.18 12.44 14.23
C VAL A 281 -34.16 13.48 14.77
N ALA A 282 -34.86 13.20 15.88
CA ALA A 282 -35.74 14.16 16.52
C ALA A 282 -35.04 15.42 17.00
N LEU A 283 -33.84 15.28 17.60
CA LEU A 283 -33.01 16.40 18.08
C LEU A 283 -32.57 17.29 16.93
N VAL A 284 -32.00 16.69 15.89
CA VAL A 284 -31.51 17.44 14.71
C VAL A 284 -32.67 18.13 13.98
N THR A 285 -33.79 17.41 13.76
CA THR A 285 -35.00 17.98 13.13
C THR A 285 -35.54 19.15 13.95
N THR A 286 -35.66 18.99 15.27
CA THR A 286 -36.09 20.04 16.19
C THR A 286 -35.13 21.26 16.10
N GLY A 287 -33.81 21.02 16.09
CA GLY A 287 -32.79 22.06 15.93
C GLY A 287 -32.99 22.87 14.63
N VAL A 288 -33.20 22.15 13.50
CA VAL A 288 -33.49 22.79 12.20
C VAL A 288 -34.77 23.66 12.28
N VAL A 289 -35.87 23.12 12.80
CA VAL A 289 -37.16 23.82 12.89
C VAL A 289 -37.08 25.03 13.83
N VAL A 290 -36.43 24.90 15.00
CA VAL A 290 -36.29 25.99 15.98
C VAL A 290 -35.42 27.12 15.41
N THR A 291 -34.27 26.79 14.81
CA THR A 291 -33.36 27.80 14.23
C THR A 291 -34.01 28.53 13.05
N GLN A 292 -34.77 27.79 12.22
CA GLN A 292 -35.57 28.40 11.15
C GLN A 292 -36.66 29.33 11.67
N ARG A 293 -37.47 28.89 12.65
CA ARG A 293 -38.52 29.71 13.25
C ARG A 293 -38.02 30.94 13.96
N ARG A 294 -36.88 30.82 14.64
CA ARG A 294 -36.22 31.96 15.33
C ARG A 294 -35.41 32.85 14.39
N ARG A 295 -35.40 32.57 13.09
CA ARG A 295 -34.64 33.29 12.06
C ARG A 295 -33.15 33.43 12.37
N MET A 296 -32.52 32.34 12.77
CA MET A 296 -31.06 32.25 13.07
C MET A 296 -30.33 31.62 11.88
N PRO A 297 -29.94 32.40 10.83
CA PRO A 297 -29.46 31.80 9.56
C PRO A 297 -28.20 30.94 9.72
N ILE A 298 -27.22 31.40 10.50
CA ILE A 298 -25.96 30.67 10.71
C ILE A 298 -26.22 29.36 11.46
N ALA A 299 -27.00 29.42 12.54
CA ALA A 299 -27.34 28.23 13.33
C ALA A 299 -28.21 27.24 12.52
N ASN A 300 -29.11 27.75 11.65
CA ASN A 300 -29.90 26.92 10.76
C ASN A 300 -29.02 26.21 9.71
N LEU A 301 -28.07 26.95 9.11
CA LEU A 301 -27.11 26.37 8.18
C LEU A 301 -26.25 25.28 8.87
N ALA A 302 -25.80 25.51 10.10
CA ALA A 302 -25.05 24.54 10.87
C ALA A 302 -25.89 23.27 11.17
N MET A 303 -27.15 23.43 11.59
CA MET A 303 -28.05 22.29 11.84
C MET A 303 -28.38 21.51 10.56
N LEU A 304 -28.61 22.18 9.44
CA LEU A 304 -28.77 21.53 8.14
C LEU A 304 -27.50 20.84 7.66
N SER A 305 -26.34 21.44 7.89
CA SER A 305 -25.05 20.81 7.58
C SER A 305 -24.83 19.54 8.39
N LEU A 306 -25.11 19.57 9.70
CA LEU A 306 -25.11 18.37 10.55
C LEU A 306 -26.07 17.29 10.03
N ALA A 307 -27.30 17.66 9.67
CA ALA A 307 -28.28 16.70 9.14
C ALA A 307 -27.77 15.99 7.88
N VAL A 308 -27.16 16.74 6.92
CA VAL A 308 -26.69 16.14 5.68
C VAL A 308 -25.35 15.39 5.84
N ILE A 309 -24.50 15.77 6.81
CA ILE A 309 -23.33 14.97 7.20
C ILE A 309 -23.78 13.60 7.75
N LEU A 310 -24.73 13.61 8.69
CA LEU A 310 -25.27 12.37 9.25
C LEU A 310 -25.97 11.51 8.19
N LEU A 311 -26.66 12.13 7.22
CA LEU A 311 -27.23 11.41 6.08
C LEU A 311 -26.13 10.75 5.22
N GLY A 312 -25.03 11.42 4.93
CA GLY A 312 -23.89 10.81 4.23
C GLY A 312 -23.22 9.70 5.03
N TYR A 313 -22.99 9.94 6.33
CA TYR A 313 -22.41 8.98 7.26
C TYR A 313 -23.29 7.73 7.46
N SER A 314 -24.62 7.82 7.26
CA SER A 314 -25.52 6.67 7.40
C SER A 314 -25.20 5.49 6.47
N THR A 315 -24.31 5.68 5.48
CA THR A 315 -23.77 4.57 4.66
C THR A 315 -23.05 3.52 5.52
N TYR A 316 -22.53 3.88 6.69
CA TYR A 316 -21.95 2.92 7.65
C TYR A 316 -22.95 1.89 8.19
N GLY A 317 -24.24 2.15 8.09
CA GLY A 317 -25.27 1.17 8.41
C GLY A 317 -25.15 -0.13 7.60
N ILE A 318 -24.55 -0.09 6.39
CA ILE A 318 -24.32 -1.31 5.60
C ILE A 318 -23.32 -2.25 6.26
N ILE A 319 -22.30 -1.72 6.95
CA ILE A 319 -21.30 -2.52 7.65
C ILE A 319 -21.94 -3.37 8.72
N LEU A 320 -22.74 -2.74 9.63
CA LEU A 320 -23.47 -3.43 10.69
C LEU A 320 -24.43 -4.50 10.14
N VAL A 321 -25.21 -4.15 9.10
CA VAL A 321 -26.20 -5.07 8.51
C VAL A 321 -25.51 -6.25 7.82
N ARG A 322 -24.36 -6.02 7.21
CA ARG A 322 -23.62 -7.06 6.49
C ARG A 322 -22.82 -7.96 7.43
N SER A 323 -22.19 -7.40 8.45
CA SER A 323 -21.50 -8.18 9.49
C SER A 323 -22.49 -9.13 10.19
N ALA A 324 -23.66 -8.65 10.62
CA ALA A 324 -24.69 -9.49 11.22
C ALA A 324 -25.26 -10.60 10.30
N ALA A 325 -24.79 -10.72 9.07
CA ALA A 325 -25.15 -11.79 8.12
C ALA A 325 -23.96 -12.73 7.84
N ASP A 326 -22.90 -12.68 8.62
CA ASP A 326 -21.71 -13.56 8.59
C ASP A 326 -21.17 -13.79 7.16
N PRO A 327 -20.76 -12.73 6.41
CA PRO A 327 -20.21 -12.94 5.09
C PRO A 327 -18.80 -13.58 5.18
N PRO A 328 -18.32 -14.28 4.13
CA PRO A 328 -17.00 -14.91 4.13
C PRO A 328 -15.84 -13.97 4.46
N ILE A 329 -15.93 -12.70 4.06
CA ILE A 329 -15.01 -11.62 4.43
C ILE A 329 -15.76 -10.69 5.38
N ASP A 330 -15.48 -10.79 6.67
CA ASP A 330 -16.08 -9.98 7.74
C ASP A 330 -14.99 -9.52 8.70
N LEU A 331 -14.24 -8.48 8.28
CA LEU A 331 -13.08 -8.06 9.04
C LEU A 331 -13.46 -7.30 10.30
N ASN A 332 -12.96 -7.76 11.43
CA ASN A 332 -13.28 -7.33 12.80
C ASN A 332 -14.66 -7.70 13.30
N ASP A 333 -15.49 -8.37 12.53
CA ASP A 333 -16.83 -8.80 12.95
C ASP A 333 -17.63 -7.66 13.68
N PRO A 334 -17.86 -6.51 13.00
CA PRO A 334 -18.42 -5.31 13.62
C PRO A 334 -19.95 -5.37 13.79
N GLU A 335 -20.51 -6.51 14.17
CA GLU A 335 -21.96 -6.69 14.33
C GLU A 335 -22.49 -6.12 15.65
N THR A 336 -21.66 -6.07 16.71
CA THR A 336 -22.01 -5.48 18.00
C THR A 336 -21.61 -4.01 18.08
N GLY A 337 -22.20 -3.24 19.01
CA GLY A 337 -21.84 -1.83 19.19
C GLY A 337 -20.36 -1.64 19.59
N GLU A 338 -19.86 -2.48 20.47
CA GLU A 338 -18.46 -2.46 20.93
C GLU A 338 -17.50 -2.81 19.78
N ALA A 339 -17.73 -3.91 19.06
CA ALA A 339 -16.91 -4.32 17.92
C ALA A 339 -16.96 -3.28 16.79
N PHE A 340 -18.12 -2.65 16.53
CA PHE A 340 -18.23 -1.57 15.57
C PHE A 340 -17.42 -0.33 15.95
N VAL A 341 -17.43 0.04 17.24
CA VAL A 341 -16.59 1.16 17.74
C VAL A 341 -15.10 0.84 17.61
N SER A 342 -14.68 -0.37 17.98
CA SER A 342 -13.30 -0.86 17.80
C SER A 342 -12.88 -0.83 16.32
N TYR A 343 -13.77 -1.28 15.44
CA TYR A 343 -13.58 -1.23 13.98
C TYR A 343 -13.34 0.22 13.47
N LEU A 344 -14.21 1.15 13.87
CA LEU A 344 -14.09 2.57 13.48
C LEU A 344 -12.82 3.25 14.03
N LYS A 345 -12.39 2.84 15.21
CA LYS A 345 -11.15 3.32 15.83
C LYS A 345 -9.90 2.67 15.28
N ARG A 346 -10.03 1.59 14.49
CA ARG A 346 -8.93 0.81 13.93
C ARG A 346 -8.03 0.18 15.02
N GLU A 347 -8.60 -0.25 16.12
CA GLU A 347 -7.86 -0.72 17.30
C GLU A 347 -6.96 -1.93 17.01
N GLN A 348 -7.29 -2.76 16.03
CA GLN A 348 -6.44 -3.90 15.59
C GLN A 348 -5.04 -3.49 15.10
N TYR A 349 -4.85 -2.24 14.65
CA TYR A 349 -3.55 -1.75 14.18
C TYR A 349 -2.71 -1.12 15.31
N GLY A 350 -3.19 -1.21 16.56
CA GLY A 350 -2.58 -0.58 17.71
C GLY A 350 -2.79 0.94 17.76
N SER A 351 -2.28 1.55 18.81
CA SER A 351 -2.36 3.00 19.01
C SER A 351 -1.04 3.68 18.65
N THR A 352 -1.11 4.70 17.82
CA THR A 352 0.03 5.57 17.53
C THR A 352 -0.01 6.79 18.44
N PRO A 353 1.03 7.05 19.25
CA PRO A 353 1.04 8.22 20.14
C PRO A 353 1.12 9.50 19.32
N LEU A 354 0.16 10.42 19.53
CA LEU A 354 0.10 11.69 18.81
C LEU A 354 0.71 12.84 19.60
N LEU A 355 0.27 13.05 20.85
CA LEU A 355 0.70 14.14 21.71
C LEU A 355 1.59 13.69 22.86
N PHE A 356 1.25 12.58 23.50
CA PHE A 356 2.00 12.00 24.60
C PHE A 356 2.13 10.49 24.41
N GLY A 357 3.25 9.93 24.81
CA GLY A 357 3.50 8.50 24.78
C GLY A 357 4.95 8.13 25.02
N ALA A 358 5.22 6.84 25.04
CA ALA A 358 6.58 6.31 25.17
C ALA A 358 7.45 6.73 23.98
N ASN A 359 8.72 6.99 24.26
CA ASN A 359 9.69 7.41 23.25
C ASN A 359 11.01 6.64 23.37
N TYR A 360 11.81 6.62 22.31
CA TYR A 360 13.10 5.95 22.28
C TYR A 360 14.10 6.61 23.21
N ASP A 361 14.69 5.81 24.11
CA ASP A 361 15.77 6.23 25.01
C ASP A 361 17.14 5.81 24.43
N PRO A 362 17.99 6.77 24.04
CA PRO A 362 19.32 6.47 23.53
C PRO A 362 20.25 5.77 24.53
N GLN A 363 19.98 5.87 25.85
CA GLN A 363 20.81 5.25 26.88
C GLN A 363 20.56 3.74 26.97
N THR A 364 19.31 3.33 26.87
CA THR A 364 18.92 1.93 26.94
C THR A 364 18.82 1.27 25.57
N GLY A 365 18.66 2.07 24.51
CA GLY A 365 18.39 1.58 23.15
C GLY A 365 17.00 0.97 22.98
N GLN A 366 16.07 1.24 23.90
CA GLN A 366 14.70 0.74 23.92
C GLN A 366 13.70 1.90 23.86
N VAL A 367 12.44 1.60 23.59
CA VAL A 367 11.35 2.56 23.67
C VAL A 367 10.71 2.48 25.07
N GLY A 368 10.57 3.64 25.69
CA GLY A 368 9.98 3.80 27.01
C GLY A 368 11.01 3.67 28.14
N ARG A 369 11.12 4.71 28.90
CA ARG A 369 11.85 4.73 30.18
C ARG A 369 10.88 4.37 31.28
N TYR A 370 11.19 3.34 32.06
CA TYR A 370 10.33 2.96 33.18
C TYR A 370 10.33 4.03 34.27
N ARG A 371 9.13 4.39 34.74
CA ARG A 371 8.98 5.24 35.93
C ARG A 371 9.44 4.49 37.16
N THR A 372 10.32 5.10 37.90
CA THR A 372 10.83 4.53 39.14
C THR A 372 10.41 5.34 40.31
N ASN A 373 10.12 4.70 41.43
CA ASN A 373 9.90 5.37 42.71
C ASN A 373 11.18 6.13 43.12
N PRO A 374 11.14 7.46 43.27
CA PRO A 374 12.34 8.26 43.52
C PRO A 374 13.03 7.96 44.85
N VAL A 375 12.36 7.25 45.78
CA VAL A 375 12.90 6.89 47.08
C VAL A 375 13.47 5.47 47.11
N THR A 376 12.76 4.51 46.47
CA THR A 376 13.14 3.08 46.54
C THR A 376 13.87 2.61 45.28
N GLY A 377 13.84 3.37 44.18
CA GLY A 377 14.41 2.95 42.87
C GLY A 377 13.67 1.81 42.20
N GLN A 378 12.54 1.34 42.76
CA GLN A 378 11.75 0.27 42.17
C GLN A 378 10.90 0.80 41.02
N VAL A 379 10.75 -0.02 39.93
CA VAL A 379 9.86 0.29 38.83
C VAL A 379 8.41 0.33 39.33
N LEU A 380 7.72 1.43 39.03
CA LEU A 380 6.29 1.54 39.27
C LEU A 380 5.53 0.65 38.30
N VAL A 381 4.46 0.04 38.80
CA VAL A 381 3.55 -0.77 37.99
C VAL A 381 2.13 -0.20 38.07
N ASP A 382 1.38 -0.32 36.96
CA ASP A 382 -0.02 0.08 36.90
C ASP A 382 -0.94 -0.88 37.71
N GLU A 383 -2.26 -0.63 37.67
CA GLU A 383 -3.25 -1.47 38.36
C GLU A 383 -3.31 -2.90 37.82
N GLU A 384 -2.81 -3.13 36.61
CA GLU A 384 -2.76 -4.42 35.92
C GLU A 384 -1.40 -5.14 36.11
N GLY A 385 -0.45 -4.48 36.79
CA GLY A 385 0.87 -5.02 37.10
C GLY A 385 1.94 -4.80 36.00
N PHE A 386 1.67 -3.98 35.01
CA PHE A 386 2.65 -3.62 33.98
C PHE A 386 3.52 -2.43 34.43
N PRO A 387 4.80 -2.41 34.03
CA PRO A 387 5.68 -1.28 34.30
C PRO A 387 5.14 0.03 33.72
N GLU A 388 4.96 1.04 34.56
CA GLU A 388 4.63 2.39 34.08
C GLU A 388 5.78 2.96 33.27
N VAL A 389 5.46 3.56 32.13
CA VAL A 389 6.44 4.18 31.22
C VAL A 389 6.33 5.70 31.30
N GLU A 390 7.46 6.40 31.26
CA GLU A 390 7.47 7.86 31.13
C GLU A 390 6.90 8.27 29.77
N GLU A 391 5.93 9.16 29.77
CA GLU A 391 5.37 9.74 28.55
C GLU A 391 6.09 11.04 28.20
N GLU A 392 6.55 11.15 26.97
CA GLU A 392 7.14 12.36 26.39
C GLU A 392 6.13 13.11 25.51
N PHE A 393 6.33 14.42 25.34
CA PHE A 393 5.50 15.24 24.46
C PHE A 393 5.97 15.13 23.02
N LEU A 394 5.03 14.80 22.10
CA LEU A 394 5.27 14.58 20.68
C LEU A 394 6.34 13.50 20.39
N PRO A 395 6.20 12.28 20.94
CA PRO A 395 7.18 11.22 20.69
C PRO A 395 7.16 10.84 19.21
N ARG A 396 8.35 10.77 18.61
CA ARG A 396 8.49 10.42 17.17
C ARG A 396 9.07 9.03 16.96
N ARG A 397 9.85 8.52 17.89
CA ARG A 397 10.51 7.21 17.87
C ARG A 397 9.86 6.29 18.90
N TRP A 398 8.62 5.88 18.66
CA TRP A 398 7.74 5.23 19.64
C TRP A 398 7.57 3.71 19.46
N SER A 399 7.94 3.15 18.32
CA SER A 399 7.76 1.72 18.03
C SER A 399 8.85 0.86 18.67
N GLN A 400 8.43 -0.25 19.31
CA GLN A 400 9.33 -1.19 19.98
C GLN A 400 9.86 -2.29 19.05
N GLU A 401 9.49 -2.29 17.79
CA GLU A 401 9.93 -3.31 16.84
C GLU A 401 11.45 -3.24 16.63
N PRO A 402 12.16 -4.39 16.68
CA PRO A 402 13.63 -4.41 16.59
C PRO A 402 14.19 -3.75 15.33
N SER A 403 13.53 -3.91 14.20
CA SER A 403 13.88 -3.28 12.92
C SER A 403 13.81 -1.74 13.01
N HIS A 404 12.81 -1.21 13.70
CA HIS A 404 12.63 0.23 13.91
C HIS A 404 13.66 0.80 14.88
N LEU A 405 14.00 0.05 15.94
CA LEU A 405 15.06 0.46 16.89
C LEU A 405 16.40 0.62 16.19
N ALA A 406 16.73 -0.23 15.21
CA ALA A 406 17.95 -0.12 14.42
C ALA A 406 18.01 1.19 13.62
N VAL A 407 16.88 1.63 13.08
CA VAL A 407 16.76 2.91 12.38
C VAL A 407 16.85 4.09 13.37
N TYR A 408 16.15 4.02 14.52
CA TYR A 408 16.16 5.09 15.52
C TYR A 408 17.55 5.42 16.07
N ARG A 409 18.43 4.44 16.17
CA ARG A 409 19.83 4.62 16.60
C ARG A 409 20.64 5.53 15.69
N GLN A 410 20.23 5.71 14.43
CA GLN A 410 20.93 6.55 13.46
C GLN A 410 20.67 8.04 13.67
N TYR A 411 19.67 8.41 14.48
CA TYR A 411 19.23 9.79 14.68
C TYR A 411 19.53 10.27 16.10
N THR A 412 20.05 11.49 16.22
CA THR A 412 20.50 12.07 17.48
C THR A 412 19.34 12.50 18.40
N SER A 413 18.18 12.82 17.82
CA SER A 413 16.99 13.30 18.55
C SER A 413 15.71 13.03 17.74
N ASP A 414 14.55 13.21 18.39
CA ASP A 414 13.24 13.16 17.71
C ASP A 414 13.09 14.25 16.65
N TRP A 415 13.66 15.43 16.87
CA TRP A 415 13.65 16.49 15.86
C TRP A 415 14.52 16.15 14.66
N ASP A 416 15.67 15.50 14.88
CA ASP A 416 16.52 15.00 13.79
C ASP A 416 15.79 13.92 13.00
N PHE A 417 15.15 12.96 13.67
CA PHE A 417 14.33 11.94 13.03
C PHE A 417 13.13 12.55 12.27
N PHE A 418 12.45 13.52 12.87
CA PHE A 418 11.32 14.20 12.24
C PHE A 418 11.72 14.93 10.95
N TRP A 419 12.79 15.74 10.98
CA TRP A 419 13.19 16.51 9.81
C TRP A 419 13.85 15.65 8.72
N SER A 420 14.73 14.74 9.12
CA SER A 420 15.51 13.95 8.15
C SER A 420 14.72 12.76 7.64
N TYR A 421 14.08 11.99 8.52
CA TYR A 421 13.34 10.80 8.13
C TYR A 421 11.87 11.09 7.80
N GLN A 422 11.07 11.52 8.79
CA GLN A 422 9.62 11.65 8.56
C GLN A 422 9.30 12.72 7.52
N LEU A 423 9.91 13.90 7.58
CA LEU A 423 9.68 14.95 6.58
C LEU A 423 10.53 14.74 5.33
N GLY A 424 11.83 14.51 5.47
CA GLY A 424 12.76 14.38 4.34
C GLY A 424 12.49 13.12 3.52
N HIS A 425 12.55 11.96 4.16
CA HIS A 425 12.42 10.68 3.46
C HIS A 425 10.95 10.32 3.17
N MET A 426 10.02 10.48 4.13
CA MET A 426 8.63 10.02 3.95
C MET A 426 7.69 11.06 3.31
N TYR A 427 8.10 12.32 3.08
CA TYR A 427 7.26 13.29 2.39
C TYR A 427 7.98 14.01 1.25
N VAL A 428 9.14 14.66 1.53
CA VAL A 428 9.84 15.44 0.48
C VAL A 428 10.30 14.52 -0.65
N ARG A 429 10.77 13.31 -0.36
CA ARG A 429 11.13 12.29 -1.36
C ARG A 429 9.94 11.99 -2.27
N TYR A 430 8.76 11.70 -1.73
CA TYR A 430 7.54 11.46 -2.49
C TYR A 430 7.08 12.66 -3.31
N PHE A 431 7.17 13.86 -2.72
CA PHE A 431 6.85 15.10 -3.44
C PHE A 431 7.78 15.31 -4.65
N MET A 432 9.07 15.05 -4.46
CA MET A 432 10.06 15.18 -5.54
C MET A 432 9.89 14.12 -6.63
N TRP A 433 9.41 12.91 -6.30
CA TRP A 433 9.04 11.90 -7.29
C TRP A 433 8.01 12.45 -8.30
N GLN A 434 7.02 13.20 -7.80
CA GLN A 434 5.96 13.74 -8.64
C GLN A 434 6.46 14.85 -9.59
N PHE A 435 7.47 15.64 -9.20
CA PHE A 435 7.78 16.92 -9.86
C PHE A 435 9.25 17.11 -10.26
N ALA A 436 10.16 16.24 -9.84
CA ALA A 436 11.57 16.27 -10.24
C ALA A 436 11.98 14.99 -10.96
N GLY A 437 11.73 13.83 -10.35
CA GLY A 437 11.99 12.52 -10.91
C GLY A 437 12.21 11.45 -9.85
N LYS A 438 12.10 10.17 -10.25
CA LYS A 438 12.20 8.96 -9.44
C LYS A 438 13.31 8.07 -10.00
N ALA A 439 14.17 7.54 -9.14
CA ALA A 439 15.30 6.74 -9.59
C ALA A 439 14.91 5.31 -10.02
N SER A 440 13.96 4.69 -9.31
CA SER A 440 13.42 3.36 -9.62
C SER A 440 12.14 3.09 -8.81
N ASP A 441 11.49 1.96 -9.03
CA ASP A 441 10.35 1.47 -8.24
C ASP A 441 10.77 0.63 -7.02
N VAL A 442 12.06 0.45 -6.79
CA VAL A 442 12.56 -0.23 -5.60
C VAL A 442 12.20 0.58 -4.36
N GLN A 443 11.77 -0.12 -3.32
CA GLN A 443 11.40 0.53 -2.06
C GLN A 443 12.53 1.42 -1.53
N ASP A 444 12.17 2.57 -0.94
CA ASP A 444 13.07 3.59 -0.46
C ASP A 444 13.91 4.29 -1.55
N SER A 445 13.56 4.10 -2.82
CA SER A 445 14.25 4.71 -3.95
C SER A 445 14.37 6.22 -3.80
N PRO A 446 15.55 6.83 -4.05
CA PRO A 446 15.73 8.25 -3.97
C PRO A 446 15.01 8.98 -5.11
N TRP A 447 14.73 10.28 -4.90
CA TRP A 447 14.37 11.16 -5.99
C TRP A 447 15.62 11.59 -6.77
N ILE A 448 15.42 11.94 -8.04
CA ILE A 448 16.48 12.41 -8.94
C ILE A 448 16.02 13.67 -9.69
N SER A 449 16.96 14.56 -10.00
CA SER A 449 16.68 15.75 -10.80
C SER A 449 17.01 15.59 -12.28
N GLY A 450 17.83 14.62 -12.62
CA GLY A 450 18.41 14.48 -13.95
C GLY A 450 19.47 15.54 -14.28
N ILE A 451 19.86 16.38 -13.29
CA ILE A 451 20.84 17.45 -13.43
C ILE A 451 21.89 17.25 -12.35
N GLY A 452 23.14 17.04 -12.74
CA GLY A 452 24.26 16.88 -11.81
C GLY A 452 24.68 15.43 -11.54
N PRO A 453 25.37 15.16 -10.42
CA PRO A 453 25.99 13.85 -10.13
C PRO A 453 25.00 12.74 -9.77
N ASP A 454 23.71 13.05 -9.55
CA ASP A 454 22.63 12.11 -9.32
C ASP A 454 22.19 11.33 -10.59
N VAL A 455 22.79 11.65 -11.72
CA VAL A 455 22.62 10.94 -13.00
C VAL A 455 23.46 9.65 -13.06
N GLN A 456 23.87 9.08 -11.93
CA GLN A 456 24.60 7.81 -11.94
C GLN A 456 23.79 6.73 -12.67
N THR A 457 24.46 6.05 -13.60
CA THR A 457 23.92 4.91 -14.32
C THR A 457 23.72 3.75 -13.35
N VAL A 458 22.53 3.62 -12.82
CA VAL A 458 22.11 2.40 -12.12
C VAL A 458 22.03 1.30 -13.18
N ALA A 459 22.67 0.17 -12.93
CA ALA A 459 22.48 -1.01 -13.75
C ALA A 459 21.07 -1.56 -13.51
N PHE A 460 20.21 -1.46 -14.52
CA PHE A 460 18.87 -2.02 -14.47
C PHE A 460 18.89 -3.51 -14.80
N ARG A 461 18.18 -4.31 -14.02
CA ARG A 461 18.12 -5.76 -14.16
C ARG A 461 17.04 -6.21 -15.15
N SER A 462 16.05 -5.34 -15.42
CA SER A 462 14.93 -5.63 -16.31
C SER A 462 14.43 -4.40 -17.06
N PRO A 463 13.65 -4.56 -18.14
CA PRO A 463 12.92 -3.46 -18.77
C PRO A 463 12.03 -2.69 -17.80
N SER A 464 11.35 -3.39 -16.87
CA SER A 464 10.48 -2.76 -15.85
C SER A 464 11.26 -1.86 -14.88
N GLU A 465 12.44 -2.28 -14.40
CA GLU A 465 13.28 -1.40 -13.57
C GLU A 465 13.76 -0.17 -14.35
N ARG A 466 14.05 -0.31 -15.63
CA ARG A 466 14.42 0.82 -16.49
C ARG A 466 13.24 1.76 -16.70
N ALA A 467 12.05 1.23 -16.97
CA ALA A 467 10.83 2.00 -17.16
C ALA A 467 10.45 2.81 -15.93
N SER A 468 10.72 2.29 -14.71
CA SER A 468 10.43 2.99 -13.46
C SER A 468 11.34 4.17 -13.13
N ARG A 469 12.38 4.41 -13.94
CA ARG A 469 13.24 5.59 -13.83
C ARG A 469 12.69 6.77 -14.60
N ASN A 470 12.11 7.72 -13.89
CA ASN A 470 11.44 8.89 -14.44
C ASN A 470 12.21 10.17 -14.15
N VAL A 471 12.48 11.00 -15.18
CA VAL A 471 13.29 12.22 -15.05
C VAL A 471 12.56 13.40 -15.67
N TYR A 472 12.24 14.42 -14.86
CA TYR A 472 11.53 15.62 -15.35
C TYR A 472 12.39 16.88 -15.35
N PHE A 473 13.66 16.77 -15.03
CA PHE A 473 14.63 17.89 -14.96
C PHE A 473 14.16 19.04 -14.05
N GLY A 474 13.29 18.74 -13.08
CA GLY A 474 12.70 19.72 -12.18
C GLY A 474 11.79 20.75 -12.86
N LEU A 475 11.41 20.58 -14.14
CA LEU A 475 10.59 21.55 -14.88
C LEU A 475 9.21 21.72 -14.28
N PRO A 476 8.46 20.64 -13.87
CA PRO A 476 7.20 20.80 -13.16
C PRO A 476 7.35 21.54 -11.83
N LEU A 477 8.41 21.21 -11.07
CA LEU A 477 8.73 21.85 -9.80
C LEU A 477 8.96 23.35 -9.97
N LEU A 478 9.80 23.73 -10.92
CA LEU A 478 10.12 25.13 -11.23
C LEU A 478 8.86 25.90 -11.65
N LEU A 479 8.06 25.34 -12.54
CA LEU A 479 6.83 25.98 -13.02
C LEU A 479 5.83 26.16 -11.87
N GLY A 480 5.71 25.18 -10.96
CA GLY A 480 4.88 25.28 -9.76
C GLY A 480 5.36 26.35 -8.79
N LEU A 481 6.66 26.48 -8.55
CA LEU A 481 7.24 27.55 -7.70
C LEU A 481 7.02 28.94 -8.30
N ILE A 482 7.17 29.11 -9.63
CA ILE A 482 6.84 30.35 -10.35
C ILE A 482 5.35 30.66 -10.16
N GLY A 483 4.48 29.64 -10.28
CA GLY A 483 3.04 29.79 -10.11
C GLY A 483 2.64 30.15 -8.68
N MET A 484 3.29 29.58 -7.69
CA MET A 484 3.11 29.95 -6.28
C MET A 484 3.43 31.43 -6.06
N ALA A 485 4.61 31.87 -6.49
CA ALA A 485 5.01 33.27 -6.39
C ALA A 485 4.04 34.21 -7.13
N PHE A 486 3.66 33.86 -8.36
CA PHE A 486 2.71 34.62 -9.17
C PHE A 486 1.33 34.69 -8.49
N HIS A 487 0.82 33.60 -7.91
CA HIS A 487 -0.45 33.54 -7.20
C HIS A 487 -0.43 34.43 -5.95
N PHE A 488 0.65 34.42 -5.16
CA PHE A 488 0.79 35.31 -4.01
C PHE A 488 0.85 36.77 -4.39
N ILE A 489 1.44 37.15 -5.53
CA ILE A 489 1.46 38.51 -6.04
C ILE A 489 0.07 38.94 -6.50
N ARG A 490 -0.68 38.08 -7.20
CA ARG A 490 -1.99 38.41 -7.78
C ARG A 490 -3.13 38.34 -6.77
N ASP A 491 -3.12 37.33 -5.92
CA ASP A 491 -4.19 37.04 -4.96
C ASP A 491 -3.66 36.25 -3.75
N TRP A 492 -2.94 36.92 -2.87
CA TRP A 492 -2.32 36.29 -1.69
C TRP A 492 -3.34 35.56 -0.79
N ARG A 493 -4.62 35.98 -0.75
CA ARG A 493 -5.64 35.34 0.12
C ARG A 493 -5.94 33.91 -0.31
N ARG A 494 -6.16 33.69 -1.60
CA ARG A 494 -6.41 32.32 -2.11
C ARG A 494 -5.10 31.55 -2.30
N ALA A 495 -4.00 32.24 -2.59
CA ALA A 495 -2.68 31.63 -2.54
C ALA A 495 -2.37 31.04 -1.16
N PHE A 496 -2.70 31.79 -0.09
CA PHE A 496 -2.53 31.31 1.28
C PHE A 496 -3.48 30.14 1.60
N ALA A 497 -4.73 30.18 1.13
CA ALA A 497 -5.65 29.05 1.30
C ALA A 497 -5.12 27.76 0.59
N VAL A 498 -4.61 27.88 -0.63
CA VAL A 498 -3.96 26.76 -1.34
C VAL A 498 -2.71 26.29 -0.62
N LEU A 499 -1.92 27.21 -0.04
CA LEU A 499 -0.76 26.84 0.77
C LEU A 499 -1.17 26.01 2.01
N ILE A 500 -2.23 26.41 2.69
CA ILE A 500 -2.75 25.62 3.84
C ILE A 500 -3.28 24.26 3.38
N LEU A 501 -3.95 24.16 2.23
CA LEU A 501 -4.34 22.86 1.67
C LEU A 501 -3.10 21.99 1.44
N PHE A 502 -2.08 22.53 0.77
CA PHE A 502 -0.81 21.85 0.51
C PHE A 502 -0.12 21.35 1.80
N LEU A 503 0.00 22.24 2.81
CA LEU A 503 0.67 21.91 4.06
C LEU A 503 -0.10 20.91 4.93
N VAL A 504 -1.42 21.08 5.04
CA VAL A 504 -2.26 20.22 5.89
C VAL A 504 -2.36 18.80 5.28
N THR A 505 -2.50 18.70 3.97
CA THR A 505 -2.57 17.39 3.28
C THR A 505 -1.19 16.78 2.96
N GLY A 506 -0.11 17.46 3.31
CA GLY A 506 1.27 16.98 3.27
C GLY A 506 1.83 16.82 4.68
N ILE A 507 2.45 17.86 5.20
CA ILE A 507 3.11 17.86 6.53
C ILE A 507 2.13 17.54 7.66
N GLY A 508 0.87 18.01 7.56
CA GLY A 508 -0.16 17.69 8.53
C GLY A 508 -0.42 16.19 8.68
N ILE A 509 -0.37 15.46 7.57
CA ILE A 509 -0.51 13.99 7.56
C ILE A 509 0.69 13.33 8.23
N ILE A 510 1.92 13.78 7.99
CA ILE A 510 3.13 13.28 8.68
C ILE A 510 3.00 13.40 10.20
N LEU A 511 2.52 14.56 10.66
CA LEU A 511 2.32 14.80 12.08
C LEU A 511 1.25 13.88 12.69
N TYR A 512 0.15 13.67 11.96
CA TYR A 512 -0.98 12.87 12.41
C TYR A 512 -0.70 11.37 12.38
N LEU A 513 -0.15 10.84 11.29
CA LEU A 513 0.10 9.41 11.16
C LEU A 513 1.26 8.94 12.04
N ASN A 514 2.25 9.82 12.30
CA ASN A 514 3.44 9.50 13.10
C ASN A 514 4.01 8.10 12.77
N GLN A 515 4.16 7.82 11.46
CA GLN A 515 4.53 6.49 10.97
C GLN A 515 5.93 6.09 11.44
N PRO A 516 6.10 4.85 11.90
CA PRO A 516 7.42 4.29 12.19
C PRO A 516 8.19 4.03 10.88
N PRO A 517 9.50 3.78 10.93
CA PRO A 517 10.30 3.39 9.76
C PRO A 517 9.90 2.01 9.20
N ASN A 518 10.54 1.62 8.09
CA ASN A 518 10.40 0.28 7.48
C ASN A 518 8.95 -0.11 7.17
N GLN A 519 8.22 0.79 6.47
CA GLN A 519 6.86 0.48 6.03
C GLN A 519 6.84 -0.68 5.01
N PRO A 520 5.79 -1.54 5.00
CA PRO A 520 5.72 -2.68 4.08
C PRO A 520 5.59 -2.27 2.60
N ARG A 521 5.11 -1.05 2.33
CA ARG A 521 5.07 -0.43 1.00
C ARG A 521 5.23 1.09 1.11
N GLU A 522 5.54 1.73 -0.01
CA GLU A 522 5.57 3.19 -0.11
C GLU A 522 4.19 3.80 0.22
N ARG A 523 4.19 4.95 0.90
CA ARG A 523 2.97 5.62 1.40
C ARG A 523 2.67 6.93 0.69
N ASP A 524 3.20 7.13 -0.51
CA ASP A 524 3.07 8.33 -1.34
C ASP A 524 1.60 8.68 -1.64
N TYR A 525 0.74 7.70 -1.79
CA TYR A 525 -0.70 7.87 -2.00
C TYR A 525 -1.41 8.64 -0.88
N SER A 526 -0.88 8.65 0.33
CA SER A 526 -1.43 9.43 1.45
C SER A 526 -1.34 10.94 1.21
N TYR A 527 -0.43 11.40 0.37
CA TYR A 527 -0.12 12.81 0.13
C TYR A 527 -0.64 13.36 -1.21
N VAL A 528 -1.43 12.60 -1.96
CA VAL A 528 -1.91 12.99 -3.32
C VAL A 528 -2.67 14.32 -3.30
N ALA A 529 -3.39 14.64 -2.23
CA ALA A 529 -4.07 15.94 -2.10
C ALA A 529 -3.10 17.14 -1.99
N SER A 530 -1.90 16.94 -1.44
CA SER A 530 -0.82 17.93 -1.45
C SER A 530 -0.25 18.10 -2.87
N PHE A 531 -0.09 17.02 -3.61
CA PHE A 531 0.36 17.04 -5.01
C PHE A 531 -0.67 17.73 -5.90
N PHE A 532 -1.96 17.49 -5.67
CA PHE A 532 -3.06 18.24 -6.31
C PHE A 532 -2.94 19.75 -6.05
N ALA A 533 -2.74 20.15 -4.78
CA ALA A 533 -2.61 21.56 -4.43
C ALA A 533 -1.41 22.22 -5.13
N PHE A 534 -0.27 21.52 -5.23
CA PHE A 534 0.90 22.00 -5.95
C PHE A 534 0.65 22.12 -7.47
N SER A 535 -0.09 21.18 -8.06
CA SER A 535 -0.43 21.18 -9.48
C SER A 535 -1.32 22.37 -9.88
N LEU A 536 -2.11 22.91 -8.92
CA LEU A 536 -2.80 24.19 -9.16
C LEU A 536 -1.80 25.31 -9.44
N TRP A 537 -0.67 25.35 -8.73
CA TRP A 537 0.39 26.33 -8.99
C TRP A 537 1.13 26.08 -10.29
N ILE A 538 1.31 24.83 -10.74
CA ILE A 538 1.86 24.54 -12.07
C ILE A 538 1.01 25.24 -13.15
N GLY A 539 -0.31 25.10 -13.05
CA GLY A 539 -1.23 25.75 -13.99
C GLY A 539 -1.21 27.29 -13.90
N LEU A 540 -1.14 27.83 -12.68
CA LEU A 540 -1.03 29.26 -12.45
C LEU A 540 0.32 29.83 -12.90
N GLY A 541 1.39 29.03 -12.83
CA GLY A 541 2.72 29.36 -13.35
C GLY A 541 2.69 29.51 -14.87
N ALA A 542 2.08 28.54 -15.54
CA ALA A 542 1.89 28.61 -16.98
C ALA A 542 1.05 29.84 -17.37
N THR A 543 -0.07 30.10 -16.67
CA THR A 543 -0.88 31.31 -16.88
C THR A 543 -0.05 32.58 -16.69
N GLY A 544 0.74 32.65 -15.61
CA GLY A 544 1.56 33.81 -15.30
C GLY A 544 2.64 34.10 -16.34
N LEU A 545 3.33 33.09 -16.82
CA LEU A 545 4.32 33.24 -17.88
C LEU A 545 3.69 33.69 -19.19
N LEU A 546 2.51 33.15 -19.54
CA LEU A 546 1.76 33.57 -20.74
C LEU A 546 1.29 35.03 -20.62
N GLU A 547 0.83 35.48 -19.43
CA GLU A 547 0.48 36.88 -19.18
C GLU A 547 1.70 37.79 -19.33
N LEU A 548 2.84 37.45 -18.71
CA LEU A 548 4.06 38.23 -18.80
C LEU A 548 4.52 38.39 -20.26
N ALA A 549 4.53 37.30 -21.02
CA ALA A 549 4.92 37.32 -22.42
C ALA A 549 4.00 38.20 -23.29
N THR A 550 2.67 38.08 -23.06
CA THR A 550 1.68 38.84 -23.81
C THR A 550 1.62 40.33 -23.39
N ASP A 551 1.92 40.67 -22.14
CA ASP A 551 2.01 42.04 -21.65
C ASP A 551 3.29 42.72 -22.18
N ALA A 552 4.39 42.01 -22.31
CA ALA A 552 5.60 42.53 -22.96
C ALA A 552 5.38 42.88 -24.43
N LEU A 553 4.39 42.26 -25.07
CA LEU A 553 4.00 42.50 -26.47
C LEU A 553 2.73 43.35 -26.62
N LYS A 554 2.34 44.11 -25.58
CA LYS A 554 1.07 44.87 -25.60
C LYS A 554 0.94 45.85 -26.76
N GLU A 555 2.06 46.41 -27.28
CA GLU A 555 2.12 47.29 -28.42
C GLU A 555 1.98 46.58 -29.79
N GLN A 556 2.12 45.25 -29.80
CA GLN A 556 2.04 44.46 -31.02
C GLN A 556 0.60 44.05 -31.39
N ALA A 557 0.40 43.69 -32.65
CA ALA A 557 -0.87 43.24 -33.16
C ALA A 557 -1.44 42.06 -32.33
N ALA A 558 -2.77 42.03 -32.14
CA ALA A 558 -3.46 41.01 -31.38
C ALA A 558 -3.20 39.57 -31.92
N SER A 559 -3.02 39.45 -33.25
CA SER A 559 -2.68 38.18 -33.88
C SER A 559 -1.29 37.67 -33.45
N MET A 560 -0.29 38.57 -33.39
CA MET A 560 1.05 38.25 -32.94
C MET A 560 1.05 37.80 -31.46
N ARG A 561 0.37 38.54 -30.61
CA ARG A 561 0.20 38.20 -29.18
C ARG A 561 -0.43 36.81 -28.98
N LYS A 562 -1.49 36.49 -29.77
CA LYS A 562 -2.12 35.17 -29.74
C LYS A 562 -1.18 34.08 -30.27
N GLY A 563 -0.41 34.37 -31.31
CA GLY A 563 0.57 33.46 -31.87
C GLY A 563 1.68 33.11 -30.88
N VAL A 564 2.26 34.11 -30.21
CA VAL A 564 3.30 33.91 -29.17
C VAL A 564 2.70 33.18 -27.96
N ALA A 565 1.50 33.57 -27.50
CA ALA A 565 0.85 32.86 -26.39
C ALA A 565 0.56 31.38 -26.73
N GLY A 566 0.12 31.08 -27.96
CA GLY A 566 -0.13 29.72 -28.41
C GLY A 566 1.16 28.88 -28.53
N ALA A 567 2.20 29.46 -29.12
CA ALA A 567 3.51 28.80 -29.22
C ALA A 567 4.11 28.51 -27.83
N MET A 568 4.08 29.46 -26.92
CA MET A 568 4.57 29.31 -25.57
C MET A 568 3.72 28.30 -24.75
N ALA A 569 2.39 28.30 -24.92
CA ALA A 569 1.51 27.32 -24.28
C ALA A 569 1.85 25.90 -24.77
N LEU A 570 2.14 25.72 -26.05
CA LEU A 570 2.58 24.43 -26.61
C LEU A 570 3.94 24.00 -26.03
N VAL A 571 4.90 24.92 -25.93
CA VAL A 571 6.22 24.61 -25.32
C VAL A 571 6.06 24.19 -23.86
N LEU A 572 5.27 24.92 -23.07
CA LEU A 572 5.03 24.57 -21.67
C LEU A 572 4.26 23.24 -21.53
N PHE A 573 3.32 22.98 -22.43
CA PHE A 573 2.61 21.70 -22.48
C PHE A 573 3.58 20.53 -22.78
N LEU A 574 4.44 20.65 -23.76
CA LEU A 574 5.41 19.61 -24.10
C LEU A 574 6.48 19.43 -23.01
N ALA A 575 6.93 20.53 -22.39
CA ALA A 575 8.00 20.53 -21.39
C ALA A 575 7.53 20.03 -20.00
N VAL A 576 6.23 20.07 -19.68
CA VAL A 576 5.74 19.65 -18.37
C VAL A 576 4.81 18.45 -18.52
N PRO A 577 3.49 18.52 -18.81
CA PRO A 577 2.66 17.32 -18.86
C PRO A 577 3.07 16.37 -19.99
N GLY A 578 3.58 16.86 -21.11
CA GLY A 578 4.05 16.02 -22.20
C GLY A 578 5.28 15.20 -21.82
N LEU A 579 6.29 15.82 -21.20
CA LEU A 579 7.47 15.11 -20.70
C LEU A 579 7.08 14.11 -19.61
N MET A 580 6.27 14.49 -18.62
CA MET A 580 5.82 13.61 -17.55
C MET A 580 5.06 12.40 -18.11
N LEU A 581 4.18 12.61 -19.12
CA LEU A 581 3.46 11.53 -19.76
C LEU A 581 4.41 10.51 -20.40
N THR A 582 5.41 10.99 -21.15
CA THR A 582 6.33 10.09 -21.87
C THR A 582 7.29 9.34 -20.94
N GLN A 583 7.53 9.86 -19.75
CA GLN A 583 8.38 9.21 -18.75
C GLN A 583 7.59 8.21 -17.88
N ASN A 584 6.31 8.47 -17.62
CA ASN A 584 5.49 7.67 -16.70
C ASN A 584 4.55 6.69 -17.42
N PHE A 585 4.51 6.66 -18.75
CA PHE A 585 3.50 5.84 -19.45
C PHE A 585 3.75 4.35 -19.25
N ASP A 586 4.97 3.93 -19.43
CA ASP A 586 5.38 2.53 -19.43
C ASP A 586 5.33 1.90 -18.02
N ASP A 587 5.71 2.63 -16.97
CA ASP A 587 5.65 2.11 -15.59
C ASP A 587 4.25 2.22 -14.94
N HIS A 588 3.31 2.91 -15.59
CA HIS A 588 1.91 2.98 -15.16
C HIS A 588 0.95 2.13 -16.03
N ASP A 589 1.45 1.49 -17.08
CA ASP A 589 0.65 0.56 -17.87
C ASP A 589 0.44 -0.76 -17.10
N ARG A 590 -0.82 -1.00 -16.74
CA ARG A 590 -1.28 -2.22 -16.05
C ARG A 590 -1.89 -3.23 -17.03
N SER A 591 -1.97 -2.91 -18.31
CA SER A 591 -2.49 -3.84 -19.31
C SER A 591 -1.61 -5.09 -19.38
N GLY A 592 -2.23 -6.24 -19.64
CA GLY A 592 -1.49 -7.51 -19.71
C GLY A 592 -1.02 -8.10 -18.38
N ARG A 593 -1.06 -7.38 -17.25
CA ARG A 593 -0.69 -7.91 -15.93
C ARG A 593 -1.72 -8.92 -15.45
N ARG A 594 -1.29 -10.16 -15.23
CA ARG A 594 -2.16 -11.26 -14.75
C ARG A 594 -1.55 -12.03 -13.58
N LEU A 595 -0.35 -11.65 -13.17
CA LEU A 595 0.42 -12.38 -12.17
C LEU A 595 -0.35 -12.61 -10.88
N ALA A 596 -1.06 -11.61 -10.32
CA ALA A 596 -1.76 -11.77 -9.05
C ALA A 596 -2.85 -12.86 -9.12
N SER A 597 -3.68 -12.83 -10.20
CA SER A 597 -4.70 -13.86 -10.43
C SER A 597 -4.10 -15.24 -10.73
N ASP A 598 -3.04 -15.30 -11.55
CA ASP A 598 -2.39 -16.57 -11.91
C ASP A 598 -1.67 -17.17 -10.69
N PHE A 599 -0.94 -16.37 -9.91
CA PHE A 599 -0.25 -16.80 -8.71
C PHE A 599 -1.24 -17.37 -7.67
N ALA A 600 -2.32 -16.65 -7.44
CA ALA A 600 -3.37 -17.09 -6.52
C ALA A 600 -4.05 -18.39 -7.01
N ARG A 601 -4.32 -18.51 -8.31
CA ARG A 601 -4.87 -19.74 -8.89
C ARG A 601 -3.90 -20.91 -8.74
N ASN A 602 -2.64 -20.72 -9.07
CA ASN A 602 -1.61 -21.76 -8.97
C ASN A 602 -1.42 -22.19 -7.51
N MET A 603 -1.53 -21.27 -6.55
CA MET A 603 -1.46 -21.59 -5.11
C MET A 603 -2.66 -22.42 -4.66
N LEU A 604 -3.88 -22.07 -5.02
CA LEU A 604 -5.08 -22.84 -4.71
C LEU A 604 -5.04 -24.24 -5.36
N GLU A 605 -4.58 -24.34 -6.63
CA GLU A 605 -4.43 -25.61 -7.34
C GLU A 605 -3.28 -26.49 -6.79
N SER A 606 -2.36 -25.91 -6.02
CA SER A 606 -1.31 -26.66 -5.29
C SER A 606 -1.87 -27.45 -4.12
N THR A 607 -3.08 -27.16 -3.64
CA THR A 607 -3.64 -27.82 -2.47
C THR A 607 -4.58 -28.99 -2.81
N ALA A 608 -4.69 -29.95 -1.92
CA ALA A 608 -5.67 -31.02 -1.99
C ALA A 608 -7.10 -30.49 -1.73
N PRO A 609 -8.18 -31.24 -2.09
CA PRO A 609 -9.54 -30.86 -1.77
C PRO A 609 -9.78 -30.64 -0.27
N ASN A 610 -10.64 -29.66 0.07
CA ASN A 610 -11.03 -29.30 1.44
C ASN A 610 -9.86 -28.87 2.34
N ALA A 611 -8.72 -28.45 1.76
CA ALA A 611 -7.53 -28.07 2.52
C ALA A 611 -7.73 -26.83 3.39
N ILE A 612 -6.86 -26.69 4.38
CA ILE A 612 -6.59 -25.47 5.13
C ILE A 612 -5.22 -24.96 4.66
N ILE A 613 -5.13 -23.72 4.17
CA ILE A 613 -3.87 -23.12 3.77
C ILE A 613 -3.58 -21.88 4.60
N PHE A 614 -2.43 -21.86 5.28
CA PHE A 614 -1.91 -20.68 5.96
C PHE A 614 -1.18 -19.79 4.97
N THR A 615 -1.57 -18.50 4.92
CA THR A 615 -0.96 -17.45 4.09
C THR A 615 -0.33 -16.38 4.98
N ASN A 616 0.62 -15.60 4.45
CA ASN A 616 1.41 -14.68 5.25
C ASN A 616 0.71 -13.35 5.51
N GLY A 617 0.22 -12.69 4.44
CA GLY A 617 -0.36 -11.33 4.50
C GLY A 617 -1.25 -11.01 3.30
N ASP A 618 -1.30 -9.74 2.91
CA ASP A 618 -2.28 -9.23 1.95
C ASP A 618 -2.07 -9.79 0.54
N ASN A 619 -0.80 -9.81 0.07
CA ASN A 619 -0.48 -10.16 -1.32
C ASN A 619 -0.69 -11.64 -1.66
N ASP A 620 -0.62 -12.53 -0.70
CA ASP A 620 -0.86 -13.97 -0.88
C ASP A 620 -2.23 -14.42 -0.32
N THR A 621 -3.04 -13.49 0.20
CA THR A 621 -4.39 -13.78 0.73
C THR A 621 -5.48 -13.14 -0.12
N TYR A 622 -5.42 -11.82 -0.37
CA TYR A 622 -6.51 -11.09 -1.03
C TYR A 622 -6.78 -11.54 -2.48
N PRO A 623 -5.77 -11.89 -3.29
CA PRO A 623 -6.03 -12.50 -4.57
C PRO A 623 -6.70 -13.89 -4.48
N LEU A 624 -6.45 -14.68 -3.42
CA LEU A 624 -7.14 -15.95 -3.18
C LEU A 624 -8.63 -15.69 -2.88
N TRP A 625 -8.94 -14.76 -1.98
CA TRP A 625 -10.33 -14.39 -1.69
C TRP A 625 -11.06 -13.90 -2.94
N TYR A 626 -10.40 -13.06 -3.75
CA TYR A 626 -10.96 -12.63 -5.02
C TYR A 626 -11.30 -13.82 -5.94
N LEU A 627 -10.38 -14.76 -6.13
CA LEU A 627 -10.62 -15.93 -6.98
C LEU A 627 -11.73 -16.84 -6.44
N GLN A 628 -11.79 -17.03 -5.13
CA GLN A 628 -12.83 -17.86 -4.50
C GLN A 628 -14.22 -17.21 -4.57
N ASP A 629 -14.30 -15.92 -4.20
CA ASP A 629 -15.57 -15.20 -4.11
C ASP A 629 -16.17 -14.82 -5.46
N VAL A 630 -15.31 -14.33 -6.38
CA VAL A 630 -15.74 -13.75 -7.66
C VAL A 630 -15.64 -14.75 -8.79
N MET A 631 -14.51 -15.49 -8.86
CA MET A 631 -14.25 -16.42 -9.97
C MET A 631 -14.70 -17.85 -9.67
N GLY A 632 -15.08 -18.17 -8.43
CA GLY A 632 -15.56 -19.48 -8.01
C GLY A 632 -14.49 -20.57 -7.99
N VAL A 633 -13.22 -20.21 -7.91
CA VAL A 633 -12.07 -21.13 -7.95
C VAL A 633 -11.83 -21.71 -6.56
N ARG A 634 -11.79 -23.05 -6.42
CA ARG A 634 -11.42 -23.77 -5.19
C ARG A 634 -12.08 -23.19 -3.92
N ARG A 635 -13.36 -22.99 -3.94
CA ARG A 635 -14.19 -22.51 -2.81
C ARG A 635 -14.20 -23.48 -1.60
N ASP A 636 -13.74 -24.70 -1.80
CA ASP A 636 -13.55 -25.74 -0.80
C ASP A 636 -12.35 -25.49 0.12
N VAL A 637 -11.37 -24.72 -0.32
CA VAL A 637 -10.14 -24.44 0.43
C VAL A 637 -10.34 -23.33 1.46
N ARG A 638 -9.98 -23.59 2.73
CA ARG A 638 -10.01 -22.56 3.77
C ARG A 638 -8.71 -21.78 3.79
N VAL A 639 -8.74 -20.54 3.41
CA VAL A 639 -7.60 -19.62 3.50
C VAL A 639 -7.53 -19.03 4.91
N VAL A 640 -6.36 -19.12 5.54
CA VAL A 640 -6.09 -18.64 6.90
C VAL A 640 -4.92 -17.65 6.85
N ASN A 641 -5.21 -16.37 7.01
CA ASN A 641 -4.19 -15.32 7.02
C ASN A 641 -3.51 -15.25 8.40
N LEU A 642 -2.20 -15.48 8.45
CA LEU A 642 -1.41 -15.47 9.70
C LEU A 642 -1.34 -14.10 10.35
N SER A 643 -1.39 -13.01 9.59
CA SER A 643 -1.42 -11.66 10.15
C SER A 643 -2.73 -11.41 10.90
N LEU A 644 -3.88 -11.76 10.32
CA LEU A 644 -5.20 -11.67 10.95
C LEU A 644 -5.36 -12.66 12.10
N LEU A 645 -4.71 -13.82 12.03
CA LEU A 645 -4.75 -14.85 13.07
C LEU A 645 -4.17 -14.39 14.43
N ASN A 646 -3.59 -13.19 14.47
CA ASN A 646 -3.19 -12.53 15.72
C ASN A 646 -4.36 -11.84 16.45
N THR A 647 -5.58 -11.91 15.93
CA THR A 647 -6.77 -11.27 16.50
C THR A 647 -7.81 -12.28 16.95
N ALA A 648 -8.41 -12.07 18.12
CA ALA A 648 -9.39 -12.98 18.70
C ALA A 648 -10.63 -13.16 17.80
N TRP A 649 -11.14 -12.06 17.21
CA TRP A 649 -12.32 -12.09 16.33
C TRP A 649 -12.10 -13.00 15.11
N TYR A 650 -10.91 -13.00 14.51
CA TYR A 650 -10.64 -13.83 13.34
C TYR A 650 -10.53 -15.32 13.70
N ILE A 651 -9.93 -15.63 14.86
CA ILE A 651 -9.86 -17.01 15.38
C ILE A 651 -11.28 -17.54 15.63
N GLN A 652 -12.14 -16.71 16.25
CA GLN A 652 -13.55 -17.06 16.51
C GLN A 652 -14.31 -17.30 15.20
N GLN A 653 -14.14 -16.39 14.22
CA GLN A 653 -14.75 -16.54 12.89
C GLN A 653 -14.33 -17.84 12.20
N LEU A 654 -13.05 -18.18 12.23
CA LEU A 654 -12.56 -19.44 11.66
C LEU A 654 -13.16 -20.66 12.33
N LYS A 655 -13.38 -20.59 13.64
CA LYS A 655 -13.92 -21.68 14.48
C LYS A 655 -15.42 -21.90 14.26
N GLU A 656 -16.19 -20.86 14.02
CA GLU A 656 -17.66 -20.92 14.04
C GLU A 656 -18.29 -20.81 12.67
N GLN A 657 -17.66 -20.06 11.74
CA GLN A 657 -18.34 -19.65 10.51
C GLN A 657 -17.87 -20.45 9.29
N TRP A 658 -18.81 -20.69 8.39
CA TRP A 658 -18.52 -21.17 7.03
C TRP A 658 -17.90 -20.06 6.20
N ALA A 659 -16.95 -20.41 5.35
CA ALA A 659 -16.48 -19.51 4.29
C ALA A 659 -16.71 -20.20 2.96
N LEU A 660 -17.66 -19.71 2.19
CA LEU A 660 -18.08 -20.31 0.91
C LEU A 660 -18.50 -21.78 1.08
N ASP A 661 -17.78 -22.71 0.49
CA ASP A 661 -18.06 -24.15 0.57
C ASP A 661 -17.18 -24.84 1.64
N SER A 662 -16.34 -24.08 2.35
CA SER A 662 -15.44 -24.62 3.40
C SER A 662 -16.09 -24.52 4.79
N PRO A 663 -16.16 -25.63 5.55
CA PRO A 663 -16.73 -25.64 6.88
C PRO A 663 -15.85 -24.91 7.92
N PRO A 664 -16.40 -24.60 9.11
CA PRO A 664 -15.64 -24.12 10.27
C PRO A 664 -14.38 -24.96 10.54
N ILE A 665 -13.36 -24.34 11.10
CA ILE A 665 -12.10 -25.05 11.44
C ILE A 665 -12.16 -25.50 12.89
N PRO A 666 -12.17 -26.81 13.18
CA PRO A 666 -12.03 -27.31 14.54
C PRO A 666 -10.66 -26.91 15.14
N MET A 667 -10.66 -26.49 16.40
CA MET A 667 -9.44 -26.14 17.14
C MET A 667 -9.57 -26.50 18.63
N THR A 668 -8.43 -26.62 19.30
CA THR A 668 -8.39 -27.00 20.73
C THR A 668 -8.73 -25.85 21.66
N LEU A 669 -8.59 -24.59 21.20
CA LEU A 669 -8.88 -23.39 21.97
C LEU A 669 -10.39 -23.26 22.24
N SER A 670 -10.76 -23.07 23.50
CA SER A 670 -12.12 -22.70 23.90
C SER A 670 -12.41 -21.25 23.59
N ASP A 671 -13.70 -20.83 23.65
CA ASP A 671 -14.10 -19.44 23.38
C ASP A 671 -13.52 -18.48 24.42
N ASP A 672 -13.47 -18.91 25.70
CA ASP A 672 -12.86 -18.11 26.77
C ASP A 672 -11.34 -17.93 26.57
N GLU A 673 -10.65 -18.97 26.10
CA GLU A 673 -9.23 -18.86 25.77
C GLU A 673 -9.00 -17.97 24.56
N ILE A 674 -9.84 -18.03 23.54
CA ILE A 674 -9.76 -17.16 22.36
C ILE A 674 -9.99 -15.70 22.76
N ALA A 675 -11.03 -15.41 23.56
CA ALA A 675 -11.34 -14.05 23.98
C ALA A 675 -10.21 -13.39 24.80
N ASN A 676 -9.43 -14.20 25.52
CA ASN A 676 -8.33 -13.73 26.37
C ASN A 676 -6.94 -14.04 25.83
N ILE A 677 -6.84 -14.48 24.57
CA ILE A 677 -5.58 -14.92 23.99
C ILE A 677 -4.54 -13.81 23.95
N ARG A 678 -3.31 -14.13 24.35
CA ARG A 678 -2.18 -13.19 24.35
C ARG A 678 -0.93 -13.89 23.84
N PRO A 679 0.05 -13.15 23.29
CA PRO A 679 1.35 -13.72 22.95
C PRO A 679 2.05 -14.34 24.18
N ALA A 680 2.70 -15.47 24.00
CA ALA A 680 3.44 -16.12 25.08
C ALA A 680 4.87 -15.57 25.14
N TYR A 681 5.07 -14.54 25.97
CA TYR A 681 6.38 -13.92 26.22
C TYR A 681 7.27 -14.84 27.07
N ASN A 682 8.58 -14.77 26.86
CA ASN A 682 9.58 -15.60 27.55
C ASN A 682 9.33 -17.12 27.39
N TYR A 683 8.84 -17.50 26.20
CA TYR A 683 8.59 -18.88 25.85
C TYR A 683 9.86 -19.72 25.99
N GLN A 684 9.73 -20.94 26.52
CA GLN A 684 10.82 -21.90 26.60
C GLN A 684 10.65 -22.98 25.54
N PRO A 685 11.67 -23.25 24.70
CA PRO A 685 11.61 -24.30 23.71
C PRO A 685 11.10 -25.61 24.28
N THR A 686 10.00 -26.13 23.71
CA THR A 686 9.27 -27.29 24.25
C THR A 686 9.04 -28.32 23.15
N ASP A 687 9.13 -29.59 23.48
CA ASP A 687 8.80 -30.69 22.57
C ASP A 687 7.28 -30.86 22.52
N ILE A 688 6.72 -30.66 21.33
CA ILE A 688 5.30 -30.89 21.04
C ILE A 688 5.15 -32.33 20.53
N THR A 689 4.24 -33.07 21.14
CA THR A 689 3.95 -34.46 20.75
C THR A 689 2.48 -34.62 20.43
N LEU A 690 2.17 -35.04 19.21
CA LEU A 690 0.82 -35.37 18.75
C LEU A 690 0.70 -36.86 18.54
N PRO A 691 -0.44 -37.49 18.96
CA PRO A 691 -0.69 -38.89 18.71
C PRO A 691 -0.89 -39.12 17.21
N VAL A 692 -0.28 -40.17 16.68
CA VAL A 692 -0.47 -40.62 15.30
C VAL A 692 -1.07 -42.04 15.35
N ASN A 693 -2.24 -42.17 14.75
CA ASN A 693 -2.90 -43.48 14.60
C ASN A 693 -3.22 -43.67 13.09
N PRO A 694 -2.41 -44.45 12.37
CA PRO A 694 -2.60 -44.68 10.95
C PRO A 694 -3.99 -45.26 10.60
N GLU A 695 -4.60 -46.03 11.48
CA GLU A 695 -5.93 -46.59 11.25
C GLU A 695 -7.05 -45.54 11.24
N ARG A 696 -6.76 -44.34 11.81
CA ARG A 696 -7.71 -43.23 11.88
C ARG A 696 -7.49 -42.19 10.78
N PHE A 697 -6.49 -42.33 9.94
CA PHE A 697 -6.26 -41.37 8.86
C PHE A 697 -7.46 -41.33 7.91
N VAL A 698 -8.07 -40.18 7.78
CA VAL A 698 -9.20 -39.94 6.87
C VAL A 698 -8.66 -39.65 5.46
N ASP A 699 -7.55 -38.93 5.35
CA ASP A 699 -6.92 -38.57 4.08
C ASP A 699 -6.26 -39.83 3.45
N GLU A 700 -6.70 -40.20 2.24
CA GLU A 700 -6.26 -41.37 1.52
C GLU A 700 -4.77 -41.28 1.14
N THR A 701 -4.31 -40.09 0.74
CA THR A 701 -2.90 -39.84 0.40
C THR A 701 -1.98 -40.04 1.60
N ILE A 702 -2.38 -39.55 2.78
CA ILE A 702 -1.62 -39.79 4.03
C ILE A 702 -1.63 -41.27 4.36
N ARG A 703 -2.74 -41.97 4.16
CA ARG A 703 -2.84 -43.41 4.43
C ARG A 703 -1.92 -44.22 3.53
N GLU A 704 -1.94 -43.94 2.22
CA GLU A 704 -1.06 -44.61 1.26
C GLU A 704 0.43 -44.38 1.56
N LEU A 705 0.81 -43.14 1.88
CA LEU A 705 2.17 -42.80 2.29
C LEU A 705 2.56 -43.50 3.62
N ALA A 706 1.61 -43.60 4.53
CA ALA A 706 1.79 -44.27 5.83
C ALA A 706 2.14 -45.75 5.68
N ASP A 707 1.48 -46.46 4.80
CA ASP A 707 1.70 -47.90 4.55
C ASP A 707 3.10 -48.16 4.03
N THR A 708 3.77 -47.17 3.40
CA THR A 708 5.11 -47.30 2.80
C THR A 708 6.26 -46.88 3.68
N THR A 709 6.02 -46.08 4.74
CA THR A 709 7.08 -45.41 5.51
C THR A 709 7.33 -45.93 6.92
N GLY A 710 6.52 -46.86 7.43
CA GLY A 710 6.70 -47.42 8.77
C GLY A 710 6.52 -46.40 9.90
N ILE A 711 5.36 -45.76 9.97
CA ILE A 711 5.08 -44.60 10.82
C ILE A 711 5.08 -44.98 12.30
N GLY A 712 5.72 -44.08 13.13
CA GLY A 712 5.64 -44.13 14.59
C GLY A 712 4.25 -43.78 15.13
N SER A 713 4.00 -44.09 16.40
CA SER A 713 2.73 -43.77 17.08
C SER A 713 2.59 -42.33 17.52
N SER A 714 3.60 -41.49 17.23
CA SER A 714 3.60 -40.07 17.59
C SER A 714 4.41 -39.25 16.61
N MET A 715 3.92 -38.01 16.37
CA MET A 715 4.64 -36.91 15.70
C MET A 715 5.23 -36.03 16.79
N THR A 716 6.55 -35.95 16.85
CA THR A 716 7.24 -35.13 17.87
C THR A 716 8.24 -34.20 17.24
N TRP A 717 8.16 -32.89 17.59
CA TRP A 717 9.13 -31.89 17.18
C TRP A 717 9.33 -30.83 18.27
N ARG A 718 10.44 -30.10 18.20
CA ARG A 718 10.76 -29.04 19.12
C ARG A 718 10.23 -27.72 18.58
N LEU A 719 9.31 -27.09 19.31
CA LEU A 719 8.84 -25.74 19.04
C LEU A 719 9.77 -24.74 19.72
N GLU A 720 10.52 -24.00 18.91
CA GLU A 720 11.58 -23.11 19.40
C GLU A 720 11.04 -21.76 19.88
N GLY A 721 9.96 -21.25 19.25
CA GLY A 721 9.52 -19.86 19.39
C GLY A 721 10.47 -18.89 18.67
N ARG A 722 10.01 -17.67 18.46
CA ARG A 722 10.76 -16.65 17.72
C ARG A 722 11.68 -15.86 18.64
N PRO A 723 12.90 -15.47 18.21
CA PRO A 723 13.78 -14.60 18.99
C PRO A 723 13.13 -13.26 19.32
N PHE A 724 13.19 -12.82 20.58
CA PHE A 724 12.60 -11.57 21.04
C PHE A 724 13.56 -10.84 22.01
N GLY A 725 14.59 -10.26 21.47
CA GLY A 725 15.59 -9.49 22.25
C GLY A 725 16.44 -10.32 23.22
N GLY A 726 17.71 -10.54 22.87
CA GLY A 726 18.63 -11.38 23.62
C GLY A 726 18.25 -12.86 23.55
N GLU A 727 18.28 -13.57 24.68
CA GLU A 727 17.93 -15.00 24.76
C GLU A 727 16.42 -15.27 24.92
N ARG A 728 15.59 -14.23 25.00
CA ARG A 728 14.13 -14.38 25.16
C ARG A 728 13.49 -14.83 23.86
N ARG A 729 12.45 -15.65 23.99
CA ARG A 729 11.66 -16.15 22.88
C ARG A 729 10.18 -15.83 23.07
N LEU A 730 9.46 -15.78 21.97
CA LEU A 730 8.06 -15.39 21.90
C LEU A 730 7.30 -16.37 20.99
N LEU A 731 6.09 -16.73 21.38
CA LEU A 731 5.06 -17.22 20.44
C LEU A 731 4.00 -16.14 20.24
N TYR A 732 3.74 -15.79 19.00
CA TYR A 732 2.64 -14.90 18.66
C TYR A 732 1.30 -15.62 18.85
N VAL A 733 0.22 -14.85 18.88
CA VAL A 733 -1.13 -15.42 18.94
C VAL A 733 -1.39 -16.31 17.72
N SER A 734 -0.92 -15.91 16.52
CA SER A 734 -1.00 -16.72 15.31
C SER A 734 -0.30 -18.09 15.45
N ASP A 735 0.83 -18.16 16.16
CA ASP A 735 1.53 -19.43 16.40
C ASP A 735 0.70 -20.37 17.30
N LEU A 736 0.09 -19.80 18.36
CA LEU A 736 -0.78 -20.57 19.29
C LEU A 736 -2.04 -21.07 18.59
N ALA A 737 -2.69 -20.24 17.78
CA ALA A 737 -3.88 -20.58 17.04
C ALA A 737 -3.59 -21.63 15.94
N SER A 738 -2.49 -21.46 15.19
CA SER A 738 -2.07 -22.44 14.18
C SER A 738 -1.77 -23.81 14.82
N LEU A 739 -1.07 -23.80 15.95
CA LEU A 739 -0.82 -25.03 16.72
C LEU A 739 -2.13 -25.70 17.18
N SER A 740 -3.09 -24.92 17.67
CA SER A 740 -4.40 -25.40 18.09
C SER A 740 -5.18 -26.09 16.96
N ILE A 741 -5.15 -25.51 15.75
CA ILE A 741 -5.76 -26.08 14.54
C ILE A 741 -5.09 -27.42 14.19
N ILE A 742 -3.75 -27.47 14.17
CA ILE A 742 -3.00 -28.68 13.85
C ILE A 742 -3.26 -29.79 14.89
N GLN A 743 -3.28 -29.45 16.19
CA GLN A 743 -3.56 -30.38 17.27
C GLN A 743 -4.95 -31.02 17.15
N GLU A 744 -5.95 -30.21 16.86
CA GLU A 744 -7.33 -30.75 16.75
C GLU A 744 -7.49 -31.58 15.47
N ASN A 745 -6.89 -31.16 14.35
CA ASN A 745 -6.88 -31.94 13.12
C ASN A 745 -6.19 -33.33 13.35
N ALA A 746 -5.10 -33.35 14.10
CA ALA A 746 -4.41 -34.58 14.48
C ALA A 746 -5.29 -35.51 15.38
N ARG A 747 -5.98 -34.95 16.37
CA ARG A 747 -6.92 -35.69 17.23
C ARG A 747 -8.06 -36.37 16.46
N GLN A 748 -8.52 -35.69 15.39
CA GLN A 748 -9.58 -36.16 14.51
C GLN A 748 -9.09 -37.15 13.44
N GLY A 749 -7.79 -37.43 13.35
CA GLY A 749 -7.22 -38.33 12.38
C GLY A 749 -6.89 -37.69 11.03
N TRP A 750 -6.53 -36.44 11.04
CA TRP A 750 -6.12 -35.62 9.86
C TRP A 750 -7.19 -35.58 8.75
N PRO A 751 -8.42 -35.19 9.08
CA PRO A 751 -9.50 -35.17 8.09
C PRO A 751 -9.36 -34.10 7.02
N ARG A 752 -8.62 -33.03 7.33
CA ARG A 752 -8.35 -31.93 6.38
C ARG A 752 -6.86 -31.77 6.13
N PRO A 753 -6.42 -31.74 4.87
CA PRO A 753 -5.03 -31.44 4.55
C PRO A 753 -4.64 -30.04 5.03
N ILE A 754 -3.51 -29.87 5.68
CA ILE A 754 -2.98 -28.60 6.17
C ILE A 754 -1.76 -28.22 5.33
N TYR A 755 -1.74 -26.96 4.88
CA TYR A 755 -0.66 -26.40 4.08
C TYR A 755 -0.18 -25.08 4.65
N PHE A 756 1.10 -24.79 4.42
CA PHE A 756 1.68 -23.46 4.49
C PHE A 756 2.00 -23.00 3.07
N ALA A 757 1.60 -21.78 2.69
CA ALA A 757 1.99 -21.21 1.41
C ALA A 757 3.51 -21.03 1.33
N SER A 758 4.08 -21.15 0.14
CA SER A 758 5.53 -20.93 -0.07
C SER A 758 6.00 -19.50 0.24
N THR A 759 5.06 -18.56 0.39
CA THR A 759 5.27 -17.17 0.80
C THR A 759 5.37 -16.98 2.31
N VAL A 760 5.00 -17.98 3.10
CA VAL A 760 5.08 -17.92 4.57
C VAL A 760 6.54 -17.95 5.00
N ALA A 761 6.91 -17.05 5.90
CA ALA A 761 8.24 -17.00 6.47
C ALA A 761 8.52 -18.23 7.34
N SER A 762 9.74 -18.77 7.26
CA SER A 762 10.12 -20.02 7.94
C SER A 762 9.99 -19.99 9.46
N ASP A 763 10.08 -18.81 10.08
CA ASP A 763 9.87 -18.59 11.51
C ASP A 763 8.39 -18.68 11.92
N SER A 764 7.47 -18.57 10.95
CA SER A 764 6.02 -18.69 11.14
C SER A 764 5.48 -20.11 10.93
N GLU A 765 6.34 -21.07 10.59
CA GLU A 765 6.00 -22.46 10.27
C GLU A 765 6.09 -23.42 11.47
N LEU A 766 6.13 -22.89 12.69
CA LEU A 766 6.15 -23.68 13.93
C LEU A 766 7.27 -24.72 14.01
N ASN A 767 8.37 -24.53 13.30
CA ASN A 767 9.47 -25.50 13.15
C ASN A 767 9.03 -26.87 12.55
N LEU A 768 8.01 -26.85 11.67
CA LEU A 768 7.44 -28.05 11.05
C LEU A 768 8.15 -28.50 9.76
N GLN A 769 9.24 -27.86 9.35
CA GLN A 769 9.98 -28.17 8.12
C GLN A 769 10.30 -29.67 7.96
N PRO A 770 10.69 -30.43 9.03
CA PRO A 770 10.93 -31.87 8.91
C PRO A 770 9.68 -32.72 8.58
N PHE A 771 8.50 -32.13 8.56
CA PHE A 771 7.22 -32.77 8.31
C PHE A 771 6.55 -32.26 7.04
N PHE A 772 7.25 -31.46 6.25
CA PHE A 772 6.70 -30.90 5.01
C PHE A 772 6.85 -31.85 3.83
N GLN A 773 5.84 -31.83 2.97
CA GLN A 773 5.89 -32.30 1.59
C GLN A 773 5.64 -31.11 0.66
N ASP A 774 6.58 -30.85 -0.23
CA ASP A 774 6.42 -29.81 -1.25
C ASP A 774 5.40 -30.25 -2.30
N GLU A 775 4.37 -29.44 -2.51
CA GLU A 775 3.36 -29.61 -3.55
C GLU A 775 3.28 -28.42 -4.49
N GLY A 776 4.36 -27.66 -4.62
CA GLY A 776 4.46 -26.45 -5.44
C GLY A 776 4.37 -25.17 -4.62
N LEU A 777 3.41 -24.26 -4.92
CA LEU A 777 3.26 -23.03 -4.14
C LEU A 777 2.70 -23.26 -2.71
N ALA A 778 2.59 -24.50 -2.28
CA ALA A 778 2.14 -24.87 -0.95
C ALA A 778 2.89 -26.10 -0.41
N ARG A 779 3.23 -26.08 0.86
CA ARG A 779 3.91 -27.15 1.59
C ARG A 779 2.92 -27.83 2.52
N ARG A 780 2.69 -29.13 2.32
CA ARG A 780 1.75 -29.93 3.10
C ARG A 780 2.38 -30.42 4.38
N VAL A 781 1.67 -30.31 5.50
CA VAL A 781 2.07 -30.90 6.78
C VAL A 781 1.68 -32.39 6.79
N LEU A 782 2.65 -33.26 7.00
CA LEU A 782 2.45 -34.72 7.17
C LEU A 782 2.59 -35.12 8.64
N PRO A 783 1.85 -36.14 9.12
CA PRO A 783 1.92 -36.60 10.50
C PRO A 783 3.16 -37.43 10.85
N PHE A 784 4.16 -37.45 9.97
CA PHE A 784 5.40 -38.20 10.12
C PHE A 784 6.56 -37.42 9.50
N ARG A 785 7.78 -37.67 10.00
CA ARG A 785 8.97 -37.03 9.46
C ARG A 785 9.21 -37.44 8.02
N THR A 786 9.61 -36.47 7.23
CA THR A 786 10.07 -36.66 5.86
C THR A 786 11.59 -36.54 5.81
N ASP A 787 12.23 -37.26 4.92
CA ASP A 787 13.69 -37.17 4.71
C ASP A 787 14.03 -36.02 3.73
N GLY A 788 13.16 -35.01 3.60
CA GLY A 788 13.32 -33.87 2.71
C GLY A 788 14.24 -32.81 3.31
N GLY A 789 14.71 -31.90 2.44
CA GLY A 789 15.46 -30.71 2.81
C GLY A 789 14.61 -29.68 3.56
N PRO A 790 15.08 -28.41 3.67
CA PRO A 790 14.39 -27.35 4.39
C PRO A 790 12.98 -27.03 3.88
N ASP A 791 12.72 -27.27 2.59
CA ASP A 791 11.40 -27.06 1.95
C ASP A 791 10.49 -28.30 2.00
N GLY A 792 10.99 -29.42 2.56
CA GLY A 792 10.25 -30.66 2.70
C GLY A 792 10.61 -31.73 1.67
N ARG A 793 9.93 -32.89 1.77
CA ARG A 793 10.07 -33.98 0.81
C ARG A 793 9.42 -33.60 -0.52
N VAL A 794 10.14 -33.85 -1.60
CA VAL A 794 9.57 -33.71 -2.97
C VAL A 794 9.04 -35.06 -3.43
N VAL A 795 7.81 -35.09 -3.93
CA VAL A 795 7.22 -36.25 -4.63
C VAL A 795 7.03 -35.83 -6.10
N PRO A 796 7.92 -36.27 -7.03
CA PRO A 796 7.95 -35.76 -8.42
C PRO A 796 6.62 -35.84 -9.15
N GLU A 797 5.87 -36.94 -8.96
CA GLU A 797 4.56 -37.09 -9.62
C GLU A 797 3.54 -36.06 -9.17
N ILE A 798 3.58 -35.66 -7.90
CA ILE A 798 2.70 -34.63 -7.35
C ILE A 798 3.13 -33.27 -7.89
N SER A 799 4.42 -32.92 -7.74
CA SER A 799 4.96 -31.64 -8.19
C SER A 799 4.74 -31.44 -9.68
N LEU A 800 5.05 -32.41 -10.52
CA LEU A 800 4.84 -32.32 -11.98
C LEU A 800 3.37 -32.17 -12.35
N ARG A 801 2.46 -32.85 -11.67
CA ARG A 801 1.02 -32.72 -11.87
C ARG A 801 0.52 -31.32 -11.47
N ARG A 802 1.02 -30.76 -10.36
CA ARG A 802 0.69 -29.40 -9.94
C ARG A 802 1.21 -28.38 -10.93
N PHE A 803 2.48 -28.43 -11.27
CA PHE A 803 3.10 -27.50 -12.22
C PHE A 803 2.49 -27.57 -13.63
N ALA A 804 1.99 -28.72 -14.05
CA ALA A 804 1.33 -28.85 -15.34
C ALA A 804 0.09 -27.96 -15.50
N ASN A 805 -0.58 -27.62 -14.38
CA ASN A 805 -1.77 -26.79 -14.36
C ASN A 805 -1.48 -25.29 -14.13
N TYR A 806 -0.21 -24.93 -13.87
CA TYR A 806 0.16 -23.55 -13.58
C TYR A 806 0.02 -22.64 -14.79
N GLN A 807 -0.43 -21.42 -14.53
CA GLN A 807 -0.55 -20.34 -15.50
C GLN A 807 0.54 -19.28 -15.23
N PHE A 808 1.16 -18.78 -16.31
CA PHE A 808 2.27 -17.83 -16.25
C PHE A 808 2.06 -16.67 -17.24
N ARG A 809 0.82 -16.29 -17.48
CA ARG A 809 0.45 -15.32 -18.52
C ARG A 809 1.16 -13.98 -18.33
N GLY A 810 1.90 -13.55 -19.37
CA GLY A 810 2.63 -12.27 -19.38
C GLY A 810 4.01 -12.29 -18.73
N LEU A 811 4.41 -13.37 -18.01
CA LEU A 811 5.70 -13.40 -17.30
C LEU A 811 6.93 -13.59 -18.21
N ALA A 812 6.72 -13.87 -19.50
CA ALA A 812 7.77 -13.90 -20.52
C ALA A 812 7.66 -12.75 -21.52
N ASP A 813 6.72 -11.82 -21.33
CA ASP A 813 6.48 -10.71 -22.24
C ASP A 813 7.21 -9.44 -21.75
N PRO A 814 8.26 -8.96 -22.46
CA PRO A 814 9.04 -7.81 -22.03
C PRO A 814 8.28 -6.48 -22.13
N ASP A 815 7.14 -6.44 -22.83
CA ASP A 815 6.31 -5.25 -22.95
C ASP A 815 5.36 -5.08 -21.74
N VAL A 816 5.23 -6.11 -20.88
CA VAL A 816 4.43 -6.03 -19.63
C VAL A 816 5.29 -5.51 -18.48
N TYR A 817 4.89 -4.39 -17.90
CA TYR A 817 5.57 -3.82 -16.74
C TYR A 817 5.18 -4.55 -15.46
N TYR A 818 6.17 -4.93 -14.66
CA TYR A 818 6.03 -5.50 -13.32
C TYR A 818 6.79 -4.66 -12.29
N ASP A 819 6.09 -4.08 -11.31
CA ASP A 819 6.70 -3.40 -10.15
C ASP A 819 7.51 -4.36 -9.27
N GLN A 820 8.28 -3.81 -8.34
CA GLN A 820 9.15 -4.60 -7.45
C GLN A 820 8.38 -5.72 -6.72
N ASN A 821 7.19 -5.43 -6.19
CA ASN A 821 6.40 -6.42 -5.48
C ASN A 821 5.98 -7.57 -6.41
N SER A 822 5.53 -7.25 -7.62
CA SER A 822 5.18 -8.23 -8.64
C SER A 822 6.39 -9.08 -9.04
N ARG A 823 7.57 -8.46 -9.25
CA ARG A 823 8.80 -9.19 -9.56
C ARG A 823 9.19 -10.15 -8.43
N ASN A 824 9.08 -9.73 -7.15
CA ASN A 824 9.37 -10.57 -6.00
C ASN A 824 8.39 -11.76 -5.91
N MET A 825 7.11 -11.53 -6.15
CA MET A 825 6.10 -12.61 -6.17
C MET A 825 6.34 -13.58 -7.32
N GLY A 826 6.64 -13.07 -8.52
CA GLY A 826 6.94 -13.90 -9.69
C GLY A 826 8.21 -14.75 -9.53
N ASP A 827 9.23 -14.23 -8.84
CA ASP A 827 10.46 -14.97 -8.55
C ASP A 827 10.24 -16.18 -7.62
N THR A 828 9.16 -16.21 -6.86
CA THR A 828 8.79 -17.38 -6.02
C THR A 828 8.66 -18.66 -6.84
N TYR A 829 8.21 -18.57 -8.09
CA TYR A 829 8.13 -19.76 -8.97
C TYR A 829 9.50 -20.40 -9.17
N ARG A 830 10.58 -19.64 -9.37
CA ARG A 830 11.93 -20.20 -9.54
C ARG A 830 12.38 -20.95 -8.31
N ARG A 831 12.13 -20.39 -7.12
CA ARG A 831 12.49 -21.05 -5.85
C ARG A 831 11.80 -22.40 -5.69
N VAL A 832 10.50 -22.44 -5.94
CA VAL A 832 9.68 -23.65 -5.83
C VAL A 832 10.09 -24.69 -6.88
N PHE A 833 10.33 -24.28 -8.13
CA PHE A 833 10.77 -25.18 -9.20
C PHE A 833 12.19 -25.70 -8.95
N ALA A 834 13.09 -24.88 -8.42
CA ALA A 834 14.45 -25.30 -8.08
C ALA A 834 14.45 -26.31 -6.92
N ALA A 835 13.66 -26.06 -5.88
CA ALA A 835 13.50 -27.02 -4.76
C ALA A 835 12.97 -28.38 -5.26
N ALA A 836 11.95 -28.36 -6.10
CA ALA A 836 11.41 -29.57 -6.71
C ALA A 836 12.47 -30.30 -7.58
N ALA A 837 13.27 -29.55 -8.35
CA ALA A 837 14.33 -30.13 -9.16
C ALA A 837 15.41 -30.82 -8.33
N VAL A 838 15.83 -30.23 -7.19
CA VAL A 838 16.76 -30.88 -6.24
C VAL A 838 16.21 -32.22 -5.77
N GLY A 839 14.96 -32.26 -5.30
CA GLY A 839 14.33 -33.48 -4.85
C GLY A 839 14.13 -34.55 -5.96
N MET A 840 13.99 -34.12 -7.22
CA MET A 840 13.96 -35.04 -8.36
C MET A 840 15.34 -35.63 -8.65
N VAL A 841 16.40 -34.84 -8.55
CA VAL A 841 17.78 -35.34 -8.73
C VAL A 841 18.15 -36.38 -7.64
N GLU A 842 17.79 -36.15 -6.38
CA GLU A 842 17.97 -37.11 -5.29
C GLU A 842 17.31 -38.45 -5.56
N GLN A 843 16.26 -38.49 -6.36
CA GLN A 843 15.56 -39.71 -6.79
C GLN A 843 16.03 -40.23 -8.17
N GLY A 844 17.13 -39.69 -8.71
CA GLY A 844 17.72 -40.09 -9.98
C GLY A 844 17.00 -39.64 -11.23
N ARG A 845 16.04 -38.66 -11.10
CA ARG A 845 15.24 -38.14 -12.22
C ARG A 845 15.86 -36.85 -12.82
N THR A 846 17.15 -36.91 -13.14
CA THR A 846 17.97 -35.74 -13.54
C THR A 846 17.44 -35.04 -14.79
N GLU A 847 16.99 -35.82 -15.81
CA GLU A 847 16.50 -35.20 -17.05
C GLU A 847 15.17 -34.45 -16.84
N GLU A 848 14.30 -34.94 -15.97
CA GLU A 848 13.04 -34.25 -15.63
C GLU A 848 13.31 -33.00 -14.81
N ALA A 849 14.25 -33.06 -13.88
CA ALA A 849 14.68 -31.88 -13.12
C ALA A 849 15.25 -30.79 -14.04
N ARG A 850 16.07 -31.18 -15.04
CA ARG A 850 16.62 -30.27 -16.04
C ARG A 850 15.51 -29.62 -16.87
N ALA A 851 14.57 -30.44 -17.37
CA ALA A 851 13.42 -29.95 -18.13
C ALA A 851 12.54 -28.98 -17.31
N LEU A 852 12.41 -29.24 -16.02
CA LEU A 852 11.66 -28.39 -15.10
C LEU A 852 12.31 -26.99 -14.93
N LEU A 853 13.64 -26.95 -14.74
CA LEU A 853 14.39 -25.67 -14.66
C LEU A 853 14.38 -24.91 -15.99
N GLN A 854 14.44 -25.58 -17.12
CA GLN A 854 14.31 -24.95 -18.42
C GLN A 854 12.91 -24.32 -18.58
N ARG A 855 11.87 -25.09 -18.25
CA ARG A 855 10.49 -24.61 -18.32
C ARG A 855 10.25 -23.35 -17.50
N VAL A 856 10.71 -23.29 -16.26
CA VAL A 856 10.48 -22.09 -15.44
C VAL A 856 11.19 -20.86 -16.02
N ASN A 857 12.35 -21.02 -16.65
CA ASN A 857 13.06 -19.93 -17.30
C ASN A 857 12.39 -19.48 -18.62
N GLU A 858 11.68 -20.36 -19.31
CA GLU A 858 10.90 -20.03 -20.49
C GLU A 858 9.59 -19.32 -20.12
N GLU A 859 8.86 -19.82 -19.13
CA GLU A 859 7.56 -19.30 -18.70
C GLU A 859 7.69 -18.03 -17.84
N VAL A 860 8.71 -17.95 -16.99
CA VAL A 860 9.07 -16.81 -16.14
C VAL A 860 10.42 -16.29 -16.61
N SER A 861 10.43 -15.48 -17.67
CA SER A 861 11.67 -14.99 -18.27
C SER A 861 12.55 -14.25 -17.27
N PRO A 862 13.85 -14.57 -17.14
CA PRO A 862 14.80 -13.80 -16.33
C PRO A 862 14.95 -12.35 -16.77
N GLU A 863 14.66 -12.05 -18.03
CA GLU A 863 14.66 -10.68 -18.55
C GLU A 863 13.49 -9.87 -18.00
N VAL A 864 12.30 -10.48 -17.88
CA VAL A 864 11.07 -9.81 -17.41
C VAL A 864 10.99 -9.78 -15.88
N ILE A 865 11.21 -10.94 -15.27
CA ILE A 865 11.24 -11.14 -13.81
C ILE A 865 12.68 -11.54 -13.44
N PRO A 866 13.54 -10.62 -13.08
CA PRO A 866 14.91 -10.93 -12.69
C PRO A 866 14.93 -11.88 -11.48
N PRO A 867 15.72 -12.96 -11.52
CA PRO A 867 15.83 -13.84 -10.37
C PRO A 867 16.47 -13.11 -9.19
N SER A 868 15.97 -13.38 -8.00
CA SER A 868 16.61 -12.94 -6.76
C SER A 868 17.90 -13.72 -6.52
N TYR A 869 18.77 -13.21 -5.64
CA TYR A 869 19.98 -13.93 -5.25
C TYR A 869 19.65 -15.32 -4.70
N LEU A 870 18.61 -15.46 -3.88
CA LEU A 870 18.17 -16.75 -3.34
C LEU A 870 17.72 -17.72 -4.46
N SER A 871 16.98 -17.24 -5.45
CA SER A 871 16.55 -18.09 -6.58
C SER A 871 17.72 -18.56 -7.43
N LEU A 872 18.74 -17.73 -7.63
CA LEU A 872 19.97 -18.10 -8.33
C LEU A 872 20.74 -19.17 -7.58
N ILE A 873 20.81 -19.05 -6.24
CA ILE A 873 21.45 -20.05 -5.37
C ILE A 873 20.75 -21.42 -5.47
N LEU A 874 19.45 -21.45 -5.28
CA LEU A 874 18.67 -22.68 -5.32
C LEU A 874 18.73 -23.34 -6.72
N THR A 875 18.70 -22.55 -7.77
CA THR A 875 18.86 -23.04 -9.14
C THR A 875 20.27 -23.61 -9.37
N ALA A 876 21.31 -22.94 -8.87
CA ALA A 876 22.69 -23.43 -8.94
C ALA A 876 22.87 -24.73 -8.15
N GLN A 877 22.26 -24.85 -6.97
CA GLN A 877 22.25 -26.11 -6.18
C GLN A 877 21.60 -27.26 -6.94
N ALA A 878 20.51 -27.00 -7.66
CA ALA A 878 19.90 -28.04 -8.48
C ALA A 878 20.83 -28.51 -9.61
N TYR A 879 21.53 -27.60 -10.30
CA TYR A 879 22.53 -27.95 -11.31
C TYR A 879 23.76 -28.62 -10.68
N GLU A 880 24.21 -28.19 -9.50
CA GLU A 880 25.26 -28.85 -8.74
C GLU A 880 24.90 -30.30 -8.42
N ALA A 881 23.68 -30.55 -7.94
CA ALA A 881 23.17 -31.88 -7.65
C ALA A 881 23.11 -32.78 -8.92
N MET A 882 22.89 -32.18 -10.09
CA MET A 882 22.95 -32.89 -11.41
C MET A 882 24.38 -33.17 -11.89
N GLY A 883 25.42 -32.60 -11.25
CA GLY A 883 26.79 -32.60 -11.75
C GLY A 883 26.98 -31.71 -13.00
N ASP A 884 26.11 -30.75 -13.21
CA ASP A 884 26.12 -29.86 -14.39
C ASP A 884 26.88 -28.56 -14.10
N THR A 885 28.20 -28.60 -14.25
CA THR A 885 29.07 -27.45 -14.07
C THR A 885 28.68 -26.26 -14.94
N ALA A 886 28.32 -26.53 -16.21
CA ALA A 886 27.91 -25.46 -17.13
C ALA A 886 26.61 -24.79 -16.66
N GLY A 887 25.63 -25.56 -16.18
CA GLY A 887 24.40 -25.05 -15.58
C GLY A 887 24.67 -24.14 -14.37
N VAL A 888 25.60 -24.53 -13.48
CA VAL A 888 25.99 -23.69 -12.33
C VAL A 888 26.63 -22.37 -12.80
N VAL A 889 27.59 -22.41 -13.69
CA VAL A 889 28.28 -21.22 -14.20
C VAL A 889 27.30 -20.28 -14.93
N ASN A 890 26.45 -20.82 -15.79
CA ASN A 890 25.47 -20.04 -16.54
C ASN A 890 24.38 -19.42 -15.62
N THR A 891 24.14 -20.00 -14.45
CA THR A 891 23.22 -19.44 -13.46
C THR A 891 23.88 -18.33 -12.65
N LEU A 892 25.10 -18.54 -12.15
CA LEU A 892 25.72 -17.63 -11.19
C LEU A 892 26.42 -16.43 -11.85
N LYS A 893 27.16 -16.67 -12.94
CA LYS A 893 28.02 -15.66 -13.57
C LYS A 893 27.26 -14.42 -14.10
N PRO A 894 26.10 -14.54 -14.76
CA PRO A 894 25.42 -13.38 -15.32
C PRO A 894 24.83 -12.40 -14.29
N MET A 895 24.44 -12.89 -13.11
CA MET A 895 23.68 -12.10 -12.15
C MET A 895 24.16 -12.24 -10.70
N ALA A 896 24.40 -13.49 -10.21
CA ALA A 896 24.74 -13.70 -8.81
C ALA A 896 26.05 -13.05 -8.42
N GLU A 897 27.06 -13.11 -9.30
CA GLU A 897 28.33 -12.40 -9.11
C GLU A 897 28.11 -10.88 -9.02
N ASP A 898 27.26 -10.30 -9.87
CA ASP A 898 26.93 -8.87 -9.83
C ASP A 898 26.23 -8.49 -8.53
N TYR A 899 25.32 -9.35 -8.02
CA TYR A 899 24.71 -9.13 -6.69
C TYR A 899 25.76 -9.09 -5.59
N ALA A 900 26.68 -10.04 -5.58
CA ALA A 900 27.71 -10.12 -4.56
C ALA A 900 28.68 -8.91 -4.62
N ILE A 901 29.10 -8.52 -5.81
CA ILE A 901 29.98 -7.36 -6.02
C ILE A 901 29.28 -6.06 -5.63
N ASN A 902 28.03 -5.84 -6.08
CA ASN A 902 27.27 -4.64 -5.72
C ASN A 902 27.01 -4.56 -4.21
N ALA A 903 26.74 -5.69 -3.54
CA ALA A 903 26.59 -5.74 -2.09
C ALA A 903 27.90 -5.34 -1.39
N LEU A 904 29.04 -5.83 -1.88
CA LEU A 904 30.36 -5.51 -1.34
C LEU A 904 30.70 -4.01 -1.50
N GLU A 905 30.50 -3.44 -2.69
CA GLU A 905 30.77 -2.02 -2.98
C GLU A 905 29.86 -1.06 -2.20
N SER A 906 28.59 -1.45 -1.97
CA SER A 906 27.59 -0.63 -1.28
C SER A 906 27.62 -0.76 0.23
N ALA A 907 28.30 -1.78 0.79
CA ALA A 907 28.32 -2.06 2.23
C ALA A 907 28.94 -0.89 3.03
N ARG A 908 28.17 -0.36 4.00
CA ARG A 908 28.61 0.74 4.89
C ARG A 908 28.60 0.33 6.37
N THR A 909 27.95 -0.80 6.71
CA THR A 909 27.85 -1.34 8.06
C THR A 909 28.46 -2.73 8.12
N THR A 910 28.86 -3.18 9.32
CA THR A 910 29.38 -4.55 9.52
C THR A 910 28.38 -5.62 9.07
N ALA A 911 27.09 -5.42 9.35
CA ALA A 911 26.05 -6.37 8.94
C ALA A 911 25.96 -6.49 7.41
N GLN A 912 26.07 -5.38 6.67
CA GLN A 912 26.09 -5.39 5.19
C GLN A 912 27.37 -6.04 4.65
N GLN A 913 28.50 -5.84 5.32
CA GLN A 913 29.76 -6.51 4.96
C GLN A 913 29.67 -8.03 5.18
N ASP A 914 29.08 -8.46 6.29
CA ASP A 914 28.83 -9.88 6.58
C ASP A 914 27.89 -10.51 5.55
N GLU A 915 26.86 -9.79 5.13
CA GLU A 915 25.93 -10.25 4.08
C GLU A 915 26.64 -10.41 2.73
N ALA A 916 27.41 -9.39 2.31
CA ALA A 916 28.20 -9.47 1.08
C ALA A 916 29.21 -10.64 1.12
N ALA A 917 29.87 -10.85 2.26
CA ALA A 917 30.79 -11.98 2.45
C ALA A 917 30.07 -13.34 2.34
N GLN A 918 28.82 -13.45 2.83
CA GLN A 918 28.02 -14.68 2.66
C GLN A 918 27.70 -14.94 1.18
N TYR A 919 27.33 -13.89 0.42
CA TYR A 919 27.09 -14.01 -1.01
C TYR A 919 28.32 -14.50 -1.76
N ILE A 920 29.46 -13.88 -1.51
CA ILE A 920 30.74 -14.26 -2.12
C ILE A 920 31.07 -15.72 -1.77
N ARG A 921 31.02 -16.08 -0.49
CA ARG A 921 31.35 -17.43 -0.01
C ARG A 921 30.49 -18.52 -0.64
N PHE A 922 29.20 -18.24 -0.84
CA PHE A 922 28.33 -19.20 -1.47
C PHE A 922 28.71 -19.47 -2.94
N ILE A 923 28.94 -18.41 -3.72
CA ILE A 923 29.35 -18.54 -5.12
C ILE A 923 30.66 -19.31 -5.21
N GLN A 924 31.62 -19.01 -4.34
CA GLN A 924 32.89 -19.72 -4.24
C GLN A 924 32.70 -21.22 -4.00
N ILE A 925 31.88 -21.58 -2.99
CA ILE A 925 31.60 -22.97 -2.66
C ILE A 925 30.97 -23.71 -3.85
N ALA A 926 30.01 -23.09 -4.53
CA ALA A 926 29.34 -23.70 -5.69
C ALA A 926 30.33 -23.95 -6.83
N TYR A 927 31.19 -22.99 -7.16
CA TYR A 927 32.23 -23.16 -8.18
C TYR A 927 33.26 -24.21 -7.79
N MET A 928 33.69 -24.24 -6.53
CA MET A 928 34.66 -25.22 -6.03
C MET A 928 34.10 -26.64 -6.08
N ARG A 929 32.87 -26.85 -5.65
CA ARG A 929 32.22 -28.18 -5.64
C ARG A 929 31.99 -28.73 -7.04
N THR A 930 31.70 -27.84 -8.00
CA THR A 930 31.48 -28.21 -9.40
C THR A 930 32.75 -28.17 -10.25
N GLN A 931 33.90 -27.90 -9.63
CA GLN A 931 35.21 -27.82 -10.27
C GLN A 931 35.30 -26.73 -11.36
N ALA A 932 34.47 -25.66 -11.23
CA ALA A 932 34.45 -24.53 -12.15
C ALA A 932 35.56 -23.52 -11.81
N TYR A 933 36.82 -23.98 -11.77
CA TYR A 933 37.96 -23.19 -11.27
C TYR A 933 38.25 -21.95 -12.11
N ASP A 934 38.03 -22.00 -13.44
CA ASP A 934 38.20 -20.83 -14.29
C ASP A 934 37.17 -19.73 -13.95
N ALA A 935 35.89 -20.08 -13.76
CA ALA A 935 34.85 -19.15 -13.36
C ALA A 935 35.11 -18.59 -11.94
N ALA A 936 35.56 -19.45 -11.01
CA ALA A 936 35.95 -19.01 -9.67
C ALA A 936 37.09 -17.98 -9.71
N SER A 937 38.13 -18.23 -10.49
CA SER A 937 39.29 -17.32 -10.64
C SER A 937 38.87 -15.96 -11.24
N GLU A 938 38.05 -15.96 -12.30
CA GLU A 938 37.48 -14.74 -12.86
C GLU A 938 36.62 -13.96 -11.84
N PHE A 939 35.86 -14.64 -11.01
CA PHE A 939 35.06 -14.01 -9.95
C PHE A 939 35.95 -13.39 -8.86
N TYR A 940 37.04 -14.07 -8.46
CA TYR A 940 38.05 -13.50 -7.56
C TYR A 940 38.77 -12.27 -8.15
N ASP A 941 39.03 -12.25 -9.45
CA ASP A 941 39.56 -11.06 -10.12
C ASP A 941 38.60 -9.87 -10.02
N ARG A 942 37.33 -10.11 -10.20
CA ARG A 942 36.29 -9.07 -10.01
C ARG A 942 36.22 -8.55 -8.57
N ILE A 943 36.33 -9.44 -7.57
CA ILE A 943 36.42 -9.04 -6.15
C ILE A 943 37.64 -8.18 -5.90
N ALA A 944 38.80 -8.56 -6.45
CA ALA A 944 40.05 -7.80 -6.33
C ALA A 944 39.92 -6.40 -6.93
N GLU A 945 39.22 -6.26 -8.05
CA GLU A 945 38.95 -4.97 -8.69
C GLU A 945 37.99 -4.11 -7.83
N ALA A 946 36.89 -4.68 -7.35
CA ALA A 946 35.88 -4.00 -6.52
C ALA A 946 36.46 -3.49 -5.18
N THR A 947 37.32 -4.29 -4.56
CA THR A 947 37.97 -3.95 -3.29
C THR A 947 39.28 -3.12 -3.46
N ASN A 948 39.78 -3.03 -4.67
CA ASN A 948 41.13 -2.51 -4.98
C ASN A 948 42.25 -3.23 -4.18
N ASP A 949 42.05 -4.54 -3.92
CA ASP A 949 42.98 -5.38 -3.19
C ASP A 949 43.43 -6.59 -4.01
N PRO A 950 44.68 -6.56 -4.57
CA PRO A 950 45.17 -7.65 -5.39
C PRO A 950 45.35 -8.99 -4.65
N SER A 951 45.29 -9.02 -3.32
CA SER A 951 45.41 -10.25 -2.54
C SER A 951 44.27 -11.25 -2.74
N PHE A 952 43.17 -10.75 -3.28
CA PHE A 952 42.05 -11.62 -3.66
C PHE A 952 42.28 -12.40 -4.97
N ARG A 953 43.26 -12.05 -5.79
CA ARG A 953 43.53 -12.77 -7.03
C ARG A 953 44.08 -14.16 -6.75
N ILE A 954 43.36 -15.19 -7.23
CA ILE A 954 43.76 -16.60 -7.06
C ILE A 954 43.67 -17.28 -8.43
N THR A 955 44.69 -18.02 -8.81
CA THR A 955 44.71 -18.72 -10.11
C THR A 955 43.88 -20.01 -10.07
N PRO A 956 43.39 -20.51 -11.23
CA PRO A 956 42.68 -21.78 -11.30
C PRO A 956 43.46 -22.98 -10.73
N GLU A 957 44.78 -22.98 -10.90
CA GLU A 957 45.66 -24.03 -10.36
C GLU A 957 45.80 -23.99 -8.84
N GLU A 958 45.76 -22.80 -8.24
CA GLU A 958 45.78 -22.62 -6.78
C GLU A 958 44.44 -23.07 -6.19
N LEU A 959 43.31 -22.68 -6.80
CA LEU A 959 41.96 -23.10 -6.40
C LEU A 959 41.80 -24.64 -6.47
N ARG A 960 42.32 -25.27 -7.53
CA ARG A 960 42.34 -26.74 -7.64
C ARG A 960 43.08 -27.38 -6.51
N ARG A 961 44.26 -26.87 -6.14
CA ARG A 961 45.06 -27.38 -5.02
C ARG A 961 44.39 -27.20 -3.68
N GLU A 962 43.72 -26.08 -3.48
CA GLU A 962 42.95 -25.86 -2.26
C GLU A 962 41.77 -26.83 -2.17
N ALA A 963 41.02 -27.06 -3.27
CA ALA A 963 39.95 -28.04 -3.31
C ALA A 963 40.43 -29.46 -3.01
N GLU A 964 41.53 -29.90 -3.60
CA GLU A 964 42.11 -31.21 -3.35
C GLU A 964 42.55 -31.38 -1.87
N THR A 965 43.05 -30.31 -1.26
CA THR A 965 43.43 -30.32 0.16
C THR A 965 42.22 -30.30 1.09
N ALA A 966 41.16 -29.56 0.76
CA ALA A 966 39.95 -29.47 1.56
C ALA A 966 39.05 -30.72 1.45
N LEU A 967 39.12 -31.44 0.33
CA LEU A 967 38.38 -32.69 0.10
C LEU A 967 39.17 -33.93 0.46
N ALA A 968 40.45 -33.82 0.83
CA ALA A 968 41.24 -34.97 1.32
C ALA A 968 40.58 -35.55 2.57
N PRO A 969 40.30 -36.86 2.62
CA PRO A 969 39.79 -37.49 3.83
C PRO A 969 40.77 -37.22 4.98
N ALA A 970 40.23 -36.83 6.14
CA ALA A 970 41.06 -36.70 7.34
C ALA A 970 41.96 -37.95 7.53
N PRO A 971 43.26 -37.82 7.79
CA PRO A 971 44.13 -38.95 7.98
C PRO A 971 43.49 -39.86 9.04
N VAL A 972 43.23 -41.11 8.66
CA VAL A 972 42.82 -42.14 9.60
C VAL A 972 44.01 -42.30 10.52
N ASP A 973 43.88 -41.90 11.77
CA ASP A 973 44.84 -42.12 12.81
C ASP A 973 44.96 -43.65 13.01
N GLU A 974 45.90 -44.30 12.32
CA GLU A 974 46.36 -45.64 12.61
C GLU A 974 47.29 -45.53 13.82
N GLY A 975 46.78 -45.77 14.98
CA GLY A 975 47.67 -46.00 16.09
C GLY A 975 47.27 -45.49 17.46
N SER A 976 46.64 -46.27 18.24
CA SER A 976 46.97 -46.90 19.53
C SER A 976 45.74 -47.06 20.40
#